data_72fb05fbf23d2f81fad36beab06af440
#
_entry.id   72fb05fbf23d2f81fad36beab06af440
#
_cell.length_a   1.000
_cell.length_b   1.000
_cell.length_c   1.000
_cell.angle_alpha   90.00
_cell.angle_beta   90.00
_cell.angle_gamma   90.00
#
_symmetry.space_group_name_H-M   'P 1'
#
loop_
_entity.id
_entity.type
_entity.pdbx_description
1 polymer ?
#
loop_
_entity_poly.entity_id
_entity_poly.type
_entity_poly.pdbx_seq_one_letter_code
_entity_poly.pdbx_strand_id
1 'polypeptide(L)'
;MAASFQLRPHQRAAVARMLREPAVGLFHEVGAGKTAEMVTGAMELRRMGLATKIGVVVPNHMLEQFTREWLQIYPQARILAANSEQLTRDKRRLFVARASSNDWDAVILTREAFRRLPVEAETATAFLDHEVQTLQAALADATGEDRMTVKQIEKRLAALEEKQKNLLDQERDPGITFESTGIDYLVVDEFHDYKNLSTTSKTPDANIQGSERATDMAMKLEYLRNTHGARVVTVATATPIANSITEAHVMQRYLRPDLLRKAGVEAFDAWAATFGQQVTDVEMAPQGGGAFRLKTRFAKFVNVPEMLRMWHVFADVKTAEDLNLPVPALQLREDGKRLPQTVALTAGDSVMDYVADLGERAERIQQRIPREINGKVDNMLWVSSDGRKAAVDYRLVDQYADVGAEPIALHDVAENIARIYHQNKHNTYRDTRTGEPSPVPGALQIVFCDLGTPSEKWNAYDELKLVLTQRGVPADGIRFVHEAKNDAEKARLFSAAREGGVAVLIGSTAKMGVGTNVQARAIALHDVDCPWRPADVAQRHGRIIRQGNQNPEVGIFQYVTTGTFSAYMWQAIERKSKFINQVMRGRLDVREMQDLGDDSLSAAEAKALASGNPLLLERSIAINESSRLERLERAWQRNRSTLDGTIRNADQRLGILNANLAAYAAAAPRVRDLAGDNFRISIYGRHCDKRVDAAAALVRWAGSAGIHYARPGYDTTKGIIGEISGFLITARTRTDLGTVFVEFGLEGIPAATVKVDRKKLTDPEDIGAIRMLEHRIANLPSLIEHTEQQIAAETEARAEAVRSLSAPFKHGDALQEARTNLERIDAQLRAMTEPKDPQPENTPTDDPAPITKPRIIHTGPDAIPATDTRGMSR
;
A
#
# COMPACT_ATOMS: atom_id res chain seq x y z
N MET A 1 2.96 34.53 13.39
CA MET A 1 4.26 33.83 13.27
C MET A 1 5.31 34.66 13.99
N ALA A 2 6.25 34.02 14.69
CA ALA A 2 7.35 34.74 15.34
C ALA A 2 8.21 35.49 14.30
N ALA A 3 8.62 36.73 14.60
CA ALA A 3 9.40 37.54 13.64
C ALA A 3 10.77 36.94 13.28
N SER A 4 11.33 36.13 14.18
CA SER A 4 12.59 35.43 14.00
C SER A 4 12.49 34.15 13.15
N PHE A 5 11.29 33.70 12.82
CA PHE A 5 11.07 32.45 12.06
C PHE A 5 10.75 32.75 10.61
N GLN A 6 11.52 32.14 9.69
CA GLN A 6 11.31 32.30 8.27
C GLN A 6 11.17 30.94 7.59
N LEU A 7 10.11 30.77 6.83
CA LEU A 7 9.90 29.58 6.00
C LEU A 7 10.88 29.56 4.81
N ARG A 8 11.43 28.41 4.52
CA ARG A 8 12.20 28.15 3.31
C ARG A 8 11.30 28.15 2.07
N PRO A 9 11.86 28.32 0.86
CA PRO A 9 11.07 28.36 -0.39
C PRO A 9 10.13 27.16 -0.56
N HIS A 10 10.62 25.92 -0.34
CA HIS A 10 9.79 24.71 -0.44
C HIS A 10 8.67 24.68 0.61
N GLN A 11 8.92 25.16 1.83
CA GLN A 11 7.93 25.22 2.90
C GLN A 11 6.81 26.23 2.56
N ARG A 12 7.17 27.37 1.99
CA ARG A 12 6.18 28.33 1.49
C ARG A 12 5.32 27.76 0.37
N ALA A 13 5.94 27.01 -0.56
CA ALA A 13 5.23 26.32 -1.63
C ALA A 13 4.27 25.25 -1.08
N ALA A 14 4.72 24.47 -0.09
CA ALA A 14 3.89 23.46 0.58
C ALA A 14 2.69 24.11 1.29
N VAL A 15 2.88 25.18 2.05
CA VAL A 15 1.80 25.94 2.69
C VAL A 15 0.82 26.50 1.64
N ALA A 16 1.32 27.12 0.57
CA ALA A 16 0.47 27.61 -0.51
C ALA A 16 -0.37 26.50 -1.14
N ARG A 17 0.19 25.29 -1.26
CA ARG A 17 -0.53 24.11 -1.76
C ARG A 17 -1.61 23.64 -0.78
N MET A 18 -1.34 23.63 0.53
CA MET A 18 -2.35 23.33 1.56
C MET A 18 -3.56 24.28 1.49
N LEU A 19 -3.31 25.56 1.18
CA LEU A 19 -4.38 26.54 1.04
C LEU A 19 -5.20 26.38 -0.23
N ARG A 20 -4.58 25.93 -1.32
CA ARG A 20 -5.22 25.81 -2.64
C ARG A 20 -5.94 24.48 -2.81
N GLU A 21 -5.31 23.36 -2.46
CA GLU A 21 -5.82 22.03 -2.74
C GLU A 21 -6.80 21.54 -1.65
N PRO A 22 -7.78 20.68 -2.00
CA PRO A 22 -8.70 20.09 -1.03
C PRO A 22 -8.01 19.16 -0.01
N ALA A 23 -7.02 18.41 -0.45
CA ALA A 23 -6.22 17.55 0.39
C ALA A 23 -4.77 17.50 -0.11
N VAL A 24 -3.81 17.46 0.80
CA VAL A 24 -2.38 17.48 0.47
C VAL A 24 -1.62 16.41 1.25
N GLY A 25 -0.79 15.67 0.55
CA GLY A 25 0.23 14.80 1.12
C GLY A 25 1.60 15.48 1.04
N LEU A 26 2.15 15.88 2.17
CA LEU A 26 3.51 16.43 2.28
C LEU A 26 4.51 15.26 2.37
N PHE A 27 4.91 14.77 1.20
CA PHE A 27 5.81 13.61 1.06
C PHE A 27 7.25 14.08 0.91
N HIS A 28 7.70 14.80 1.92
CA HIS A 28 9.02 15.41 1.96
C HIS A 28 10.01 14.54 2.71
N GLU A 29 11.25 14.56 2.25
CA GLU A 29 12.36 13.83 2.86
C GLU A 29 12.53 14.17 4.35
N VAL A 30 13.20 13.28 5.08
CA VAL A 30 13.52 13.49 6.50
C VAL A 30 14.39 14.75 6.63
N GLY A 31 14.03 15.66 7.57
CA GLY A 31 14.75 16.90 7.77
C GLY A 31 14.29 18.10 6.94
N ALA A 32 13.29 17.95 6.06
CA ALA A 32 12.69 19.05 5.29
C ALA A 32 12.02 20.14 6.16
N GLY A 33 11.68 19.79 7.40
CA GLY A 33 10.96 20.69 8.32
C GLY A 33 9.46 20.63 8.14
N LYS A 34 8.91 19.45 7.89
CA LYS A 34 7.46 19.18 7.77
C LYS A 34 6.62 19.74 8.90
N THR A 35 7.14 19.72 10.14
CA THR A 35 6.46 20.35 11.30
C THR A 35 6.13 21.81 11.03
N ALA A 36 7.10 22.58 10.51
CA ALA A 36 6.89 24.00 10.21
C ALA A 36 5.85 24.21 9.09
N GLU A 37 5.83 23.35 8.10
CA GLU A 37 4.84 23.37 7.02
C GLU A 37 3.43 23.11 7.57
N MET A 38 3.28 22.03 8.36
CA MET A 38 2.01 21.66 8.99
C MET A 38 1.48 22.75 9.92
N VAL A 39 2.35 23.27 10.78
CA VAL A 39 2.00 24.33 11.74
C VAL A 39 1.58 25.60 11.03
N THR A 40 2.39 26.07 10.07
CA THR A 40 2.09 27.31 9.36
C THR A 40 0.87 27.13 8.46
N GLY A 41 0.75 26.01 7.75
CA GLY A 41 -0.40 25.72 6.93
C GLY A 41 -1.70 25.64 7.72
N ALA A 42 -1.69 25.01 8.90
CA ALA A 42 -2.82 24.96 9.82
C ALA A 42 -3.26 26.36 10.28
N MET A 43 -2.31 27.18 10.73
CA MET A 43 -2.59 28.55 11.16
C MET A 43 -3.11 29.44 10.02
N GLU A 44 -2.60 29.27 8.81
CA GLU A 44 -3.05 30.03 7.64
C GLU A 44 -4.44 29.56 7.16
N LEU A 45 -4.73 28.25 7.17
CA LEU A 45 -6.08 27.72 6.90
C LEU A 45 -7.10 28.35 7.84
N ARG A 46 -6.78 28.43 9.14
CA ARG A 46 -7.63 29.07 10.13
C ARG A 46 -7.74 30.58 9.90
N ARG A 47 -6.61 31.28 9.68
CA ARG A 47 -6.60 32.72 9.45
C ARG A 47 -7.45 33.13 8.24
N MET A 48 -7.48 32.30 7.21
CA MET A 48 -8.27 32.52 5.99
C MET A 48 -9.73 32.04 6.12
N GLY A 49 -10.13 31.47 7.26
CA GLY A 49 -11.47 30.94 7.47
C GLY A 49 -11.77 29.67 6.65
N LEU A 50 -10.73 28.98 6.13
CA LEU A 50 -10.86 27.73 5.39
C LEU A 50 -11.04 26.51 6.31
N ALA A 51 -10.69 26.67 7.58
CA ALA A 51 -10.95 25.76 8.68
C ALA A 51 -11.17 26.55 9.96
N THR A 52 -11.99 26.04 10.89
CA THR A 52 -12.30 26.72 12.15
C THR A 52 -11.59 26.09 13.34
N LYS A 53 -11.44 24.76 13.36
CA LYS A 53 -10.78 24.04 14.45
C LYS A 53 -9.91 22.92 13.91
N ILE A 54 -8.60 23.09 13.99
CA ILE A 54 -7.63 22.14 13.46
C ILE A 54 -7.35 21.03 14.47
N GLY A 55 -7.60 19.78 14.09
CA GLY A 55 -7.11 18.58 14.80
C GLY A 55 -5.75 18.18 14.28
N VAL A 56 -4.79 17.96 15.16
CA VAL A 56 -3.45 17.50 14.79
C VAL A 56 -3.19 16.14 15.42
N VAL A 57 -2.77 15.18 14.60
CA VAL A 57 -2.46 13.81 15.07
C VAL A 57 -0.99 13.55 14.91
N VAL A 58 -0.31 13.23 16.02
CA VAL A 58 1.14 13.00 16.04
C VAL A 58 1.49 11.66 16.69
N PRO A 59 2.68 11.08 16.42
CA PRO A 59 3.19 9.94 17.19
C PRO A 59 3.22 10.22 18.69
N ASN A 60 3.02 9.19 19.52
CA ASN A 60 2.89 9.34 20.97
C ASN A 60 4.08 10.09 21.61
N HIS A 61 5.29 9.80 21.17
CA HIS A 61 6.53 10.41 21.67
C HIS A 61 6.83 11.81 21.11
N MET A 62 6.04 12.27 20.11
CA MET A 62 6.26 13.58 19.46
C MET A 62 5.39 14.71 20.04
N LEU A 63 4.42 14.39 20.90
CA LEU A 63 3.44 15.36 21.39
C LEU A 63 4.09 16.61 21.98
N GLU A 64 5.03 16.44 22.90
CA GLU A 64 5.70 17.58 23.58
C GLU A 64 6.59 18.37 22.62
N GLN A 65 7.33 17.66 21.76
CA GLN A 65 8.20 18.31 20.77
C GLN A 65 7.37 19.10 19.77
N PHE A 66 6.30 18.53 19.21
CA PHE A 66 5.45 19.18 18.24
C PHE A 66 4.75 20.42 18.84
N THR A 67 4.24 20.30 20.06
CA THR A 67 3.62 21.40 20.78
C THR A 67 4.62 22.53 21.05
N ARG A 68 5.84 22.21 21.47
CA ARG A 68 6.91 23.17 21.69
C ARG A 68 7.33 23.89 20.40
N GLU A 69 7.52 23.14 19.30
CA GLU A 69 7.84 23.71 17.99
C GLU A 69 6.70 24.61 17.48
N TRP A 70 5.45 24.24 17.71
CA TRP A 70 4.30 25.09 17.38
C TRP A 70 4.37 26.43 18.09
N LEU A 71 4.58 26.39 19.41
CA LEU A 71 4.68 27.62 20.22
C LEU A 71 5.94 28.45 19.89
N GLN A 72 7.00 27.84 19.41
CA GLN A 72 8.17 28.60 18.90
C GLN A 72 7.83 29.37 17.62
N ILE A 73 7.01 28.77 16.73
CA ILE A 73 6.58 29.41 15.47
C ILE A 73 5.45 30.43 15.73
N TYR A 74 4.49 30.08 16.57
CA TYR A 74 3.34 30.90 16.94
C TYR A 74 3.22 31.00 18.47
N PRO A 75 3.96 31.94 19.14
CA PRO A 75 4.00 32.02 20.61
C PRO A 75 2.66 32.31 21.28
N GLN A 76 1.72 32.89 20.56
CA GLN A 76 0.39 33.28 21.09
C GLN A 76 -0.71 32.25 20.73
N ALA A 77 -0.35 31.12 20.11
CA ALA A 77 -1.34 30.13 19.73
C ALA A 77 -1.98 29.46 20.96
N ARG A 78 -3.30 29.31 20.91
CA ARG A 78 -4.08 28.59 21.92
C ARG A 78 -4.15 27.13 21.53
N ILE A 79 -3.44 26.29 22.24
CA ILE A 79 -3.29 24.87 21.92
C ILE A 79 -3.88 24.01 23.04
N LEU A 80 -4.69 23.03 22.68
CA LEU A 80 -5.11 21.95 23.56
C LEU A 80 -4.36 20.68 23.17
N ALA A 81 -3.40 20.24 23.99
CA ALA A 81 -2.63 19.01 23.74
C ALA A 81 -3.08 17.90 24.70
N ALA A 82 -3.23 16.65 24.16
CA ALA A 82 -3.62 15.51 24.96
C ALA A 82 -2.97 14.19 24.50
N ASN A 83 -2.51 13.41 25.48
CA ASN A 83 -2.08 12.03 25.31
C ASN A 83 -3.20 11.05 25.69
N SER A 84 -2.94 9.74 25.60
CA SER A 84 -3.91 8.70 25.93
C SER A 84 -4.34 8.67 27.40
N GLU A 85 -3.54 9.17 28.34
CA GLU A 85 -3.86 9.22 29.76
C GLU A 85 -4.92 10.30 30.08
N GLN A 86 -4.99 11.32 29.24
CA GLN A 86 -5.98 12.39 29.35
C GLN A 86 -7.30 12.05 28.66
N LEU A 87 -7.36 10.94 27.89
CA LEU A 87 -8.55 10.39 27.24
C LEU A 87 -8.95 9.02 27.79
N THR A 88 -8.73 8.77 29.07
CA THR A 88 -9.37 7.62 29.76
C THR A 88 -10.89 7.81 29.80
N ARG A 89 -11.65 6.75 30.10
CA ARG A 89 -13.11 6.78 30.09
C ARG A 89 -13.68 7.94 30.91
N ASP A 90 -13.11 8.20 32.08
CA ASP A 90 -13.58 9.23 33.01
C ASP A 90 -13.19 10.67 32.60
N LYS A 91 -12.01 10.81 31.97
CA LYS A 91 -11.48 12.15 31.60
C LYS A 91 -11.91 12.61 30.21
N ARG A 92 -12.37 11.68 29.37
CA ARG A 92 -12.73 11.94 27.96
C ARG A 92 -13.84 12.99 27.85
N ARG A 93 -14.87 12.91 28.68
CA ARG A 93 -15.98 13.87 28.71
C ARG A 93 -15.48 15.31 28.97
N LEU A 94 -14.58 15.48 29.92
CA LEU A 94 -13.97 16.79 30.20
C LEU A 94 -13.13 17.29 29.03
N PHE A 95 -12.36 16.39 28.40
CA PHE A 95 -11.57 16.75 27.22
C PHE A 95 -12.46 17.22 26.06
N VAL A 96 -13.51 16.47 25.72
CA VAL A 96 -14.44 16.83 24.64
C VAL A 96 -15.14 18.16 24.95
N ALA A 97 -15.61 18.35 26.19
CA ALA A 97 -16.19 19.63 26.63
C ALA A 97 -15.20 20.80 26.49
N ARG A 98 -13.91 20.62 26.83
CA ARG A 98 -12.88 21.64 26.65
C ARG A 98 -12.57 21.89 25.17
N ALA A 99 -12.54 20.83 24.35
CA ALA A 99 -12.30 20.95 22.93
C ALA A 99 -13.44 21.69 22.22
N SER A 100 -14.70 21.40 22.57
CA SER A 100 -15.88 21.99 21.94
C SER A 100 -16.14 23.43 22.35
N SER A 101 -16.02 23.75 23.68
CA SER A 101 -16.46 25.03 24.25
C SER A 101 -15.47 26.18 24.07
N ASN A 102 -14.22 25.89 23.70
CA ASN A 102 -13.20 26.92 23.56
C ASN A 102 -12.74 27.06 22.11
N ASP A 103 -12.32 28.28 21.77
CA ASP A 103 -11.77 28.64 20.49
C ASP A 103 -10.26 28.30 20.43
N TRP A 104 -9.91 27.04 20.20
CA TRP A 104 -8.56 26.53 20.06
C TRP A 104 -8.02 26.76 18.66
N ASP A 105 -6.76 27.20 18.53
CA ASP A 105 -6.08 27.27 17.25
C ASP A 105 -5.70 25.87 16.75
N ALA A 106 -5.38 24.98 17.69
CA ALA A 106 -5.17 23.57 17.39
C ALA A 106 -5.50 22.67 18.58
N VAL A 107 -5.99 21.47 18.28
CA VAL A 107 -6.18 20.37 19.22
C VAL A 107 -5.19 19.28 18.83
N ILE A 108 -4.09 19.12 19.57
CA ILE A 108 -3.00 18.21 19.26
C ILE A 108 -3.20 16.92 20.06
N LEU A 109 -3.32 15.81 19.37
CA LEU A 109 -3.61 14.49 19.93
C LEU A 109 -2.50 13.50 19.57
N THR A 110 -2.14 12.65 20.52
CA THR A 110 -1.39 11.44 20.15
C THR A 110 -2.29 10.50 19.35
N ARG A 111 -1.71 9.60 18.55
CA ARG A 111 -2.47 8.60 17.78
C ARG A 111 -3.39 7.76 18.67
N GLU A 112 -2.92 7.35 19.84
CA GLU A 112 -3.73 6.59 20.79
C GLU A 112 -4.84 7.43 21.42
N ALA A 113 -4.59 8.70 21.69
CA ALA A 113 -5.61 9.64 22.15
C ALA A 113 -6.69 9.84 21.09
N PHE A 114 -6.29 10.05 19.83
CA PHE A 114 -7.20 10.23 18.70
C PHE A 114 -8.11 9.01 18.50
N ARG A 115 -7.56 7.79 18.62
CA ARG A 115 -8.31 6.54 18.54
C ARG A 115 -9.35 6.38 19.65
N ARG A 116 -9.11 6.97 20.82
CA ARG A 116 -10.06 6.93 21.96
C ARG A 116 -11.25 7.85 21.81
N LEU A 117 -11.31 8.67 20.78
CA LEU A 117 -12.47 9.47 20.40
C LEU A 117 -13.26 8.69 19.33
N PRO A 118 -14.31 7.91 19.70
CA PRO A 118 -15.07 7.19 18.70
C PRO A 118 -15.89 8.16 17.83
N VAL A 119 -16.26 7.74 16.63
CA VAL A 119 -17.28 8.40 15.83
C VAL A 119 -18.68 8.05 16.36
N GLU A 120 -19.69 8.83 16.01
CA GLU A 120 -21.09 8.50 16.29
C GLU A 120 -21.51 7.17 15.68
N ALA A 121 -22.51 6.52 16.27
CA ALA A 121 -22.97 5.22 15.78
C ALA A 121 -23.48 5.31 14.34
N GLU A 122 -24.18 6.38 14.01
CA GLU A 122 -24.69 6.65 12.66
C GLU A 122 -23.57 6.78 11.63
N THR A 123 -22.51 7.55 11.95
CA THR A 123 -21.31 7.68 11.10
C THR A 123 -20.64 6.33 10.87
N ALA A 124 -20.43 5.56 11.95
CA ALA A 124 -19.79 4.26 11.85
C ALA A 124 -20.66 3.26 11.07
N THR A 125 -21.98 3.29 11.25
CA THR A 125 -22.93 2.42 10.53
C THR A 125 -22.93 2.77 9.03
N ALA A 126 -23.01 4.05 8.68
CA ALA A 126 -22.98 4.49 7.27
C ALA A 126 -21.68 4.07 6.56
N PHE A 127 -20.54 4.18 7.24
CA PHE A 127 -19.24 3.71 6.70
C PHE A 127 -19.25 2.19 6.49
N LEU A 128 -19.74 1.42 7.47
CA LEU A 128 -19.82 -0.05 7.36
C LEU A 128 -20.79 -0.49 6.26
N ASP A 129 -21.93 0.21 6.10
CA ASP A 129 -22.87 -0.03 5.02
C ASP A 129 -22.22 0.14 3.64
N HIS A 130 -21.43 1.19 3.47
CA HIS A 130 -20.68 1.42 2.24
C HIS A 130 -19.65 0.30 1.95
N GLU A 131 -18.91 -0.13 2.97
CA GLU A 131 -17.97 -1.26 2.85
C GLU A 131 -18.70 -2.58 2.53
N VAL A 132 -19.84 -2.83 3.17
CA VAL A 132 -20.71 -4.00 2.90
C VAL A 132 -21.20 -3.98 1.45
N GLN A 133 -21.71 -2.85 0.96
CA GLN A 133 -22.15 -2.70 -0.43
C GLN A 133 -21.03 -2.94 -1.43
N THR A 134 -19.84 -2.43 -1.13
CA THR A 134 -18.64 -2.64 -1.96
C THR A 134 -18.26 -4.13 -2.04
N LEU A 135 -18.34 -4.84 -0.90
CA LEU A 135 -18.08 -6.29 -0.86
C LEU A 135 -19.15 -7.12 -1.56
N GLN A 136 -20.42 -6.74 -1.41
CA GLN A 136 -21.55 -7.38 -2.11
C GLN A 136 -21.43 -7.21 -3.63
N ALA A 137 -21.06 -6.03 -4.10
CA ALA A 137 -20.79 -5.77 -5.50
C ALA A 137 -19.62 -6.63 -6.02
N ALA A 138 -18.53 -6.72 -5.26
CA ALA A 138 -17.38 -7.56 -5.60
C ALA A 138 -17.74 -9.07 -5.61
N LEU A 139 -18.66 -9.51 -4.73
CA LEU A 139 -19.16 -10.88 -4.69
C LEU A 139 -20.04 -11.18 -5.90
N ALA A 140 -20.90 -10.24 -6.31
CA ALA A 140 -21.77 -10.38 -7.47
C ALA A 140 -20.97 -10.48 -8.80
N ASP A 141 -19.83 -9.79 -8.87
CA ASP A 141 -18.88 -9.85 -10.01
C ASP A 141 -17.96 -11.08 -9.98
N ALA A 142 -17.95 -11.85 -8.90
CA ALA A 142 -17.13 -13.05 -8.78
C ALA A 142 -17.75 -14.20 -9.55
N THR A 143 -17.15 -14.58 -10.67
CA THR A 143 -17.53 -15.80 -11.41
C THR A 143 -17.05 -17.04 -10.65
N GLY A 144 -17.85 -18.10 -10.64
CA GLY A 144 -17.71 -19.29 -9.77
C GLY A 144 -16.43 -20.12 -9.88
N GLU A 145 -15.41 -19.68 -10.60
CA GLU A 145 -14.12 -20.37 -10.74
C GLU A 145 -13.18 -20.14 -9.54
N ASP A 146 -13.41 -19.10 -8.73
CA ASP A 146 -12.56 -18.74 -7.57
C ASP A 146 -13.26 -18.99 -6.23
N ARG A 147 -13.63 -20.23 -5.94
CA ARG A 147 -14.31 -20.63 -4.69
C ARG A 147 -13.59 -20.19 -3.41
N MET A 148 -12.27 -20.04 -3.43
CA MET A 148 -11.50 -19.62 -2.24
C MET A 148 -11.62 -18.13 -1.99
N THR A 149 -11.63 -17.31 -3.03
CA THR A 149 -11.82 -15.86 -2.95
C THR A 149 -13.24 -15.51 -2.51
N VAL A 150 -14.25 -16.20 -3.06
CA VAL A 150 -15.66 -16.08 -2.65
C VAL A 150 -15.82 -16.33 -1.15
N LYS A 151 -15.29 -17.44 -0.63
CA LYS A 151 -15.34 -17.75 0.81
C LYS A 151 -14.66 -16.70 1.70
N GLN A 152 -13.59 -16.06 1.23
CA GLN A 152 -12.92 -15.00 1.99
C GLN A 152 -13.77 -13.72 2.02
N ILE A 153 -14.41 -13.36 0.91
CA ILE A 153 -15.32 -12.22 0.81
C ILE A 153 -16.54 -12.46 1.69
N GLU A 154 -17.15 -13.65 1.63
CA GLU A 154 -18.30 -14.04 2.48
C GLU A 154 -17.95 -13.99 3.97
N LYS A 155 -16.80 -14.53 4.36
CA LYS A 155 -16.33 -14.48 5.77
C LYS A 155 -16.15 -13.04 6.24
N ARG A 156 -15.65 -12.17 5.38
CA ARG A 156 -15.43 -10.77 5.71
C ARG A 156 -16.74 -10.00 5.77
N LEU A 157 -17.66 -10.27 4.85
CA LEU A 157 -19.02 -9.71 4.87
C LEU A 157 -19.70 -10.03 6.18
N ALA A 158 -19.74 -11.31 6.58
CA ALA A 158 -20.31 -11.74 7.86
C ALA A 158 -19.65 -11.04 9.07
N ALA A 159 -18.33 -10.86 9.05
CA ALA A 159 -17.62 -10.16 10.13
C ALA A 159 -17.95 -8.65 10.19
N LEU A 160 -18.19 -7.99 9.06
CA LEU A 160 -18.61 -6.59 9.01
C LEU A 160 -20.07 -6.43 9.47
N GLU A 161 -20.97 -7.31 9.05
CA GLU A 161 -22.36 -7.33 9.47
C GLU A 161 -22.49 -7.60 10.98
N GLU A 162 -21.70 -8.52 11.53
CA GLU A 162 -21.61 -8.76 12.97
C GLU A 162 -21.08 -7.53 13.72
N LYS A 163 -20.04 -6.89 13.19
CA LYS A 163 -19.49 -5.65 13.76
C LYS A 163 -20.52 -4.52 13.75
N GLN A 164 -21.29 -4.38 12.69
CA GLN A 164 -22.36 -3.40 12.56
C GLN A 164 -23.45 -3.67 13.58
N LYS A 165 -23.89 -4.93 13.73
CA LYS A 165 -24.87 -5.34 14.75
C LYS A 165 -24.39 -5.01 16.15
N ASN A 166 -23.17 -5.40 16.51
CA ASN A 166 -22.57 -5.12 17.81
C ASN A 166 -22.44 -3.61 18.07
N LEU A 167 -22.27 -2.81 17.04
CA LEU A 167 -22.16 -1.36 17.13
C LEU A 167 -23.51 -0.71 17.42
N LEU A 168 -24.59 -1.25 16.85
CA LEU A 168 -25.96 -0.80 17.10
C LEU A 168 -26.50 -1.25 18.46
N ASP A 169 -26.04 -2.40 18.95
CA ASP A 169 -26.45 -2.97 20.26
C ASP A 169 -25.72 -2.32 21.46
N GLN A 170 -24.67 -1.52 21.23
CA GLN A 170 -23.92 -0.86 22.31
C GLN A 170 -24.54 0.49 22.68
N GLU A 171 -24.95 0.64 23.94
CA GLU A 171 -25.26 1.94 24.53
C GLU A 171 -23.97 2.80 24.55
N ARG A 172 -23.94 3.88 23.78
CA ARG A 172 -22.86 4.88 23.79
C ARG A 172 -23.29 6.12 24.56
N ASP A 173 -22.33 6.68 25.29
CA ASP A 173 -22.54 7.95 26.02
C ASP A 173 -22.61 9.11 24.99
N PRO A 174 -23.79 9.74 24.81
CA PRO A 174 -23.93 10.83 23.85
C PRO A 174 -23.03 12.02 24.25
N GLY A 175 -22.34 12.62 23.27
CA GLY A 175 -21.47 13.79 23.47
C GLY A 175 -20.01 13.51 23.83
N ILE A 176 -19.56 12.25 23.68
CA ILE A 176 -18.13 11.89 23.84
C ILE A 176 -17.59 11.33 22.52
N THR A 177 -17.99 11.91 21.40
CA THR A 177 -17.61 11.47 20.07
C THR A 177 -16.61 12.42 19.43
N PHE A 178 -16.00 12.00 18.33
CA PHE A 178 -15.11 12.86 17.53
C PHE A 178 -15.88 14.07 17.01
N GLU A 179 -17.09 13.89 16.53
CA GLU A 179 -18.00 14.93 16.03
C GLU A 179 -18.21 16.02 17.09
N SER A 180 -18.39 15.61 18.34
CA SER A 180 -18.61 16.54 19.47
C SER A 180 -17.40 17.44 19.78
N THR A 181 -16.21 17.18 19.23
CA THR A 181 -15.03 18.04 19.40
C THR A 181 -15.10 19.31 18.57
N GLY A 182 -15.88 19.32 17.52
CA GLY A 182 -15.99 20.40 16.54
C GLY A 182 -14.76 20.56 15.65
N ILE A 183 -13.89 19.54 15.56
CA ILE A 183 -12.76 19.54 14.62
C ILE A 183 -13.30 19.41 13.20
N ASP A 184 -12.89 20.32 12.31
CA ASP A 184 -13.31 20.40 10.92
C ASP A 184 -12.18 20.15 9.91
N TYR A 185 -10.93 20.11 10.37
CA TYR A 185 -9.75 19.82 9.55
C TYR A 185 -8.72 19.02 10.30
N LEU A 186 -8.10 18.04 9.65
CA LEU A 186 -7.04 17.22 10.23
C LEU A 186 -5.67 17.50 9.60
N VAL A 187 -4.66 17.58 10.45
CA VAL A 187 -3.24 17.53 10.08
C VAL A 187 -2.62 16.30 10.72
N VAL A 188 -2.10 15.38 9.93
CA VAL A 188 -1.63 14.08 10.45
C VAL A 188 -0.17 13.86 10.12
N ASP A 189 0.65 13.72 11.15
CA ASP A 189 2.07 13.42 11.02
C ASP A 189 2.35 11.91 10.99
N GLU A 190 3.41 11.52 10.27
CA GLU A 190 3.83 10.12 10.03
C GLU A 190 2.66 9.24 9.56
N PHE A 191 1.99 9.71 8.51
CA PHE A 191 0.75 9.12 8.00
C PHE A 191 0.92 7.69 7.47
N HIS A 192 2.14 7.25 7.20
CA HIS A 192 2.45 5.87 6.78
C HIS A 192 1.95 4.80 7.78
N ASP A 193 1.65 5.16 9.02
CA ASP A 193 1.07 4.24 10.01
C ASP A 193 -0.40 3.87 9.75
N TYR A 194 -1.07 4.58 8.85
CA TYR A 194 -2.46 4.33 8.43
C TYR A 194 -2.58 3.56 7.11
N LYS A 195 -1.47 3.15 6.53
CA LYS A 195 -1.42 2.46 5.23
C LYS A 195 -2.16 1.12 5.16
N ASN A 196 -2.36 0.46 6.30
CA ASN A 196 -3.08 -0.81 6.39
C ASN A 196 -4.60 -0.58 6.46
N LEU A 197 -5.14 0.18 5.51
CA LEU A 197 -6.59 0.28 5.31
C LEU A 197 -7.08 -1.00 4.64
N SER A 198 -8.19 -1.51 5.13
CA SER A 198 -8.84 -2.69 4.60
C SER A 198 -9.02 -2.58 3.08
N THR A 199 -8.45 -3.53 2.35
CA THR A 199 -8.56 -3.62 0.90
C THR A 199 -8.98 -5.03 0.52
N THR A 200 -10.08 -5.13 -0.22
CA THR A 200 -10.59 -6.41 -0.74
C THR A 200 -10.17 -6.55 -2.17
N SER A 201 -9.63 -7.71 -2.54
CA SER A 201 -9.20 -8.01 -3.90
C SER A 201 -9.47 -9.46 -4.26
N LYS A 202 -9.77 -9.71 -5.52
CA LYS A 202 -9.80 -11.06 -6.11
C LYS A 202 -8.40 -11.70 -6.11
N THR A 203 -7.35 -10.90 -6.00
CA THR A 203 -5.97 -11.36 -5.87
C THR A 203 -5.63 -11.61 -4.40
N PRO A 204 -5.35 -12.83 -3.96
CA PRO A 204 -5.13 -13.18 -2.55
C PRO A 204 -4.04 -12.35 -1.87
N ASP A 205 -2.94 -12.09 -2.57
CA ASP A 205 -1.78 -11.33 -2.04
C ASP A 205 -2.04 -9.81 -1.92
N ALA A 206 -3.13 -9.31 -2.51
CA ALA A 206 -3.55 -7.90 -2.44
C ALA A 206 -4.64 -7.66 -1.39
N ASN A 207 -5.12 -8.70 -0.72
CA ASN A 207 -6.04 -8.58 0.38
C ASN A 207 -5.33 -8.06 1.64
N ILE A 208 -5.63 -6.83 2.04
CA ILE A 208 -5.13 -6.25 3.29
C ILE A 208 -6.21 -6.42 4.35
N GLN A 209 -5.89 -7.17 5.41
CA GLN A 209 -6.69 -7.15 6.63
C GLN A 209 -6.50 -5.78 7.26
N GLY A 210 -7.54 -4.94 7.23
CA GLY A 210 -7.49 -3.59 7.76
C GLY A 210 -7.07 -3.57 9.23
N SER A 211 -6.30 -2.54 9.62
CA SER A 211 -6.05 -2.24 11.04
C SER A 211 -7.19 -1.37 11.60
N GLU A 212 -7.56 -1.56 12.86
CA GLU A 212 -8.55 -0.71 13.53
C GLU A 212 -8.20 0.79 13.43
N ARG A 213 -6.90 1.11 13.53
CA ARG A 213 -6.37 2.47 13.41
C ARG A 213 -6.68 3.08 12.03
N ALA A 214 -6.43 2.33 10.97
CA ALA A 214 -6.67 2.79 9.61
C ALA A 214 -8.17 2.95 9.32
N THR A 215 -9.00 2.03 9.80
CA THR A 215 -10.46 2.10 9.69
C THR A 215 -11.02 3.30 10.45
N ASP A 216 -10.56 3.56 11.68
CA ASP A 216 -10.96 4.71 12.48
C ASP A 216 -10.63 6.05 11.79
N MET A 217 -9.43 6.17 11.22
CA MET A 217 -9.04 7.34 10.43
C MET A 217 -9.94 7.52 9.19
N ALA A 218 -10.25 6.44 8.49
CA ALA A 218 -11.10 6.50 7.30
C ALA A 218 -12.52 6.97 7.64
N MET A 219 -13.13 6.44 8.70
CA MET A 219 -14.45 6.86 9.19
C MET A 219 -14.48 8.37 9.52
N LYS A 220 -13.48 8.85 10.26
CA LYS A 220 -13.38 10.26 10.64
C LYS A 220 -13.19 11.19 9.44
N LEU A 221 -12.36 10.79 8.46
CA LEU A 221 -12.18 11.56 7.23
C LEU A 221 -13.43 11.55 6.35
N GLU A 222 -14.18 10.46 6.32
CA GLU A 222 -15.44 10.39 5.59
C GLU A 222 -16.50 11.28 6.25
N TYR A 223 -16.63 11.22 7.58
CA TYR A 223 -17.47 12.16 8.33
C TYR A 223 -17.13 13.62 8.00
N LEU A 224 -15.85 13.99 8.10
CA LEU A 224 -15.42 15.37 7.84
C LEU A 224 -15.77 15.80 6.40
N ARG A 225 -15.59 14.92 5.41
CA ARG A 225 -15.95 15.25 4.01
C ARG A 225 -17.44 15.43 3.82
N ASN A 226 -18.23 14.58 4.44
CA ASN A 226 -19.69 14.65 4.35
C ASN A 226 -20.25 15.90 5.01
N THR A 227 -19.59 16.39 6.07
CA THR A 227 -20.04 17.56 6.86
C THR A 227 -19.44 18.88 6.37
N HIS A 228 -18.13 18.88 6.05
CA HIS A 228 -17.37 20.11 5.77
C HIS A 228 -16.87 20.20 4.31
N GLY A 229 -17.21 19.22 3.46
CA GLY A 229 -16.80 19.20 2.07
C GLY A 229 -15.42 18.58 1.85
N ALA A 230 -14.83 18.77 0.68
CA ALA A 230 -13.62 18.06 0.26
C ALA A 230 -12.34 18.50 1.01
N ARG A 231 -12.32 19.72 1.57
CA ARG A 231 -11.16 20.31 2.24
C ARG A 231 -11.14 19.93 3.72
N VAL A 232 -10.48 18.79 4.05
CA VAL A 232 -10.53 18.26 5.42
C VAL A 232 -9.20 17.72 5.94
N VAL A 233 -8.16 17.58 5.11
CA VAL A 233 -6.94 16.91 5.57
C VAL A 233 -5.66 17.35 4.87
N THR A 234 -4.61 17.47 5.66
CA THR A 234 -3.21 17.43 5.21
C THR A 234 -2.49 16.31 5.96
N VAL A 235 -1.76 15.50 5.24
CA VAL A 235 -0.95 14.42 5.83
C VAL A 235 0.53 14.63 5.52
N ALA A 236 1.39 14.19 6.43
CA ALA A 236 2.83 14.30 6.28
C ALA A 236 3.50 12.94 6.52
N THR A 237 4.42 12.57 5.65
CA THR A 237 5.31 11.41 5.82
C THR A 237 6.46 11.47 4.83
N ALA A 238 7.61 10.94 5.21
CA ALA A 238 8.73 10.76 4.26
C ALA A 238 8.56 9.50 3.40
N THR A 239 7.69 8.57 3.80
CA THR A 239 7.57 7.23 3.20
C THR A 239 6.11 6.87 2.95
N PRO A 240 5.44 7.56 2.00
CA PRO A 240 4.03 7.29 1.69
C PRO A 240 3.82 5.89 1.09
N ILE A 241 4.83 5.37 0.40
CA ILE A 241 4.90 4.01 -0.15
C ILE A 241 6.13 3.36 0.47
N ALA A 242 5.92 2.31 1.27
CA ALA A 242 7.01 1.66 2.02
C ALA A 242 7.32 0.24 1.53
N ASN A 243 6.32 -0.52 1.07
CA ASN A 243 6.47 -1.93 0.69
C ASN A 243 5.90 -2.24 -0.70
N SER A 244 4.71 -1.80 -0.98
CA SER A 244 3.99 -2.12 -2.22
C SER A 244 3.27 -0.89 -2.75
N ILE A 245 3.13 -0.81 -4.05
CA ILE A 245 2.41 0.27 -4.71
C ILE A 245 0.90 0.22 -4.44
N THR A 246 0.38 -0.91 -3.92
CA THR A 246 -0.99 -0.96 -3.39
C THR A 246 -1.23 0.09 -2.30
N GLU A 247 -0.17 0.48 -1.59
CA GLU A 247 -0.21 1.59 -0.64
C GLU A 247 -0.53 2.93 -1.32
N ALA A 248 -0.21 3.10 -2.60
CA ALA A 248 -0.59 4.30 -3.36
C ALA A 248 -2.12 4.40 -3.53
N HIS A 249 -2.81 3.29 -3.80
CA HIS A 249 -4.28 3.26 -3.83
C HIS A 249 -4.87 3.66 -2.47
N VAL A 250 -4.31 3.14 -1.38
CA VAL A 250 -4.75 3.48 -0.02
C VAL A 250 -4.57 4.99 0.25
N MET A 251 -3.44 5.57 -0.14
CA MET A 251 -3.22 7.02 -0.01
C MET A 251 -4.22 7.83 -0.84
N GLN A 252 -4.53 7.38 -2.07
CA GLN A 252 -5.55 8.00 -2.91
C GLN A 252 -6.95 7.92 -2.27
N ARG A 253 -7.32 6.77 -1.68
CA ARG A 253 -8.59 6.61 -0.95
C ARG A 253 -8.71 7.58 0.21
N TYR A 254 -7.63 7.81 0.95
CA TYR A 254 -7.62 8.78 2.03
C TYR A 254 -7.68 10.23 1.55
N LEU A 255 -6.96 10.59 0.52
CA LEU A 255 -6.72 11.98 0.16
C LEU A 255 -7.67 12.48 -0.95
N ARG A 256 -7.88 11.67 -1.99
CA ARG A 256 -8.68 12.05 -3.16
C ARG A 256 -9.57 10.90 -3.66
N PRO A 257 -10.51 10.42 -2.82
CA PRO A 257 -11.48 9.40 -3.25
C PRO A 257 -12.35 9.88 -4.42
N ASP A 258 -12.54 11.19 -4.56
CA ASP A 258 -13.26 11.80 -5.69
C ASP A 258 -12.59 11.52 -7.05
N LEU A 259 -11.26 11.52 -7.11
CA LEU A 259 -10.52 11.20 -8.33
C LEU A 259 -10.65 9.71 -8.69
N LEU A 260 -10.60 8.82 -7.70
CA LEU A 260 -10.82 7.39 -7.93
C LEU A 260 -12.21 7.11 -8.47
N ARG A 261 -13.25 7.75 -7.89
CA ARG A 261 -14.65 7.64 -8.37
C ARG A 261 -14.81 8.17 -9.78
N LYS A 262 -14.28 9.37 -10.08
CA LYS A 262 -14.33 9.96 -11.42
C LYS A 262 -13.64 9.10 -12.47
N ALA A 263 -12.57 8.43 -12.12
CA ALA A 263 -11.85 7.51 -13.01
C ALA A 263 -12.47 6.10 -13.06
N GLY A 264 -13.50 5.79 -12.26
CA GLY A 264 -14.10 4.46 -12.17
C GLY A 264 -13.21 3.39 -11.55
N VAL A 265 -12.19 3.82 -10.78
CA VAL A 265 -11.17 2.93 -10.18
C VAL A 265 -11.18 2.99 -8.63
N GLU A 266 -12.34 3.23 -8.02
CA GLU A 266 -12.49 3.28 -6.57
C GLU A 266 -12.25 1.91 -5.93
N ALA A 267 -12.81 0.85 -6.53
CA ALA A 267 -12.53 -0.51 -6.13
C ALA A 267 -11.08 -0.87 -6.46
N PHE A 268 -10.39 -1.53 -5.51
CA PHE A 268 -8.99 -1.88 -5.70
C PHE A 268 -8.74 -2.74 -6.95
N ASP A 269 -9.61 -3.69 -7.25
CA ASP A 269 -9.45 -4.56 -8.43
C ASP A 269 -9.57 -3.78 -9.75
N ALA A 270 -10.44 -2.75 -9.81
CA ALA A 270 -10.54 -1.86 -10.96
C ALA A 270 -9.29 -0.97 -11.11
N TRP A 271 -8.79 -0.43 -9.98
CA TRP A 271 -7.54 0.32 -9.95
C TRP A 271 -6.36 -0.54 -10.38
N ALA A 272 -6.30 -1.76 -9.84
CA ALA A 272 -5.29 -2.72 -10.13
C ALA A 272 -5.33 -3.23 -11.58
N ALA A 273 -6.51 -3.39 -12.17
CA ALA A 273 -6.67 -3.73 -13.59
C ALA A 273 -6.21 -2.58 -14.52
N THR A 274 -6.33 -1.33 -14.05
CA THR A 274 -5.92 -0.14 -14.82
C THR A 274 -4.43 0.13 -14.72
N PHE A 275 -3.85 0.02 -13.52
CA PHE A 275 -2.48 0.43 -13.22
C PHE A 275 -1.55 -0.72 -12.86
N GLY A 276 -2.07 -1.92 -12.63
CA GLY A 276 -1.31 -3.10 -12.29
C GLY A 276 -1.48 -4.21 -13.31
N GLN A 277 -0.41 -4.95 -13.55
CA GLN A 277 -0.46 -6.19 -14.30
C GLN A 277 -0.40 -7.34 -13.33
N GLN A 278 -1.49 -8.10 -13.25
CA GLN A 278 -1.50 -9.37 -12.54
C GLN A 278 -0.70 -10.38 -13.35
N VAL A 279 0.21 -11.05 -12.66
CA VAL A 279 0.95 -12.15 -13.22
C VAL A 279 0.54 -13.42 -12.49
N THR A 280 -0.01 -14.35 -13.22
CA THR A 280 -0.28 -15.69 -12.71
C THR A 280 0.99 -16.51 -12.84
N ASP A 281 1.63 -16.79 -11.74
CA ASP A 281 2.82 -17.63 -11.65
C ASP A 281 2.42 -19.08 -11.41
N VAL A 282 3.16 -19.99 -12.05
CA VAL A 282 3.04 -21.41 -11.77
C VAL A 282 4.02 -21.73 -10.66
N GLU A 283 3.56 -21.69 -9.42
CA GLU A 283 4.33 -22.19 -8.28
C GLU A 283 4.11 -23.69 -8.13
N MET A 284 5.15 -24.45 -7.78
CA MET A 284 4.93 -25.83 -7.37
C MET A 284 3.91 -25.87 -6.25
N ALA A 285 2.86 -26.65 -6.45
CA ALA A 285 1.83 -26.80 -5.43
C ALA A 285 2.48 -27.34 -4.16
N PRO A 286 2.18 -26.80 -3.01
CA PRO A 286 2.77 -27.23 -1.74
C PRO A 286 2.41 -28.68 -1.36
N GLN A 287 1.66 -29.40 -2.20
CA GLN A 287 1.08 -30.71 -1.89
C GLN A 287 1.95 -31.91 -2.29
N GLY A 288 3.22 -31.69 -2.74
CA GLY A 288 4.09 -32.80 -3.13
C GLY A 288 3.50 -33.66 -4.26
N GLY A 289 4.27 -33.97 -5.29
CA GLY A 289 3.81 -34.82 -6.41
C GLY A 289 3.87 -34.14 -7.77
N GLY A 290 4.67 -33.06 -7.92
CA GLY A 290 4.87 -32.41 -9.22
C GLY A 290 3.67 -31.57 -9.71
N ALA A 291 2.65 -31.36 -8.89
CA ALA A 291 1.53 -30.51 -9.22
C ALA A 291 1.93 -29.03 -9.11
N PHE A 292 1.66 -28.26 -10.14
CA PHE A 292 1.88 -26.81 -10.16
C PHE A 292 0.59 -26.10 -9.76
N ARG A 293 0.72 -25.09 -8.89
CA ARG A 293 -0.37 -24.21 -8.50
C ARG A 293 -0.21 -22.87 -9.22
N LEU A 294 -1.28 -22.40 -9.84
CA LEU A 294 -1.35 -21.05 -10.36
C LEU A 294 -1.50 -20.07 -9.18
N LYS A 295 -0.54 -19.19 -9.00
CA LYS A 295 -0.63 -18.07 -8.03
C LYS A 295 -0.61 -16.76 -8.78
N THR A 296 -1.68 -15.99 -8.63
CA THR A 296 -1.81 -14.68 -9.25
C THR A 296 -1.34 -13.63 -8.26
N ARG A 297 -0.34 -12.83 -8.65
CA ARG A 297 0.16 -11.71 -7.85
C ARG A 297 0.32 -10.46 -8.70
N PHE A 298 0.31 -9.29 -8.06
CA PHE A 298 0.76 -8.08 -8.74
C PHE A 298 2.28 -8.15 -8.93
N ALA A 299 2.72 -8.07 -10.17
CA ALA A 299 4.14 -8.15 -10.47
C ALA A 299 4.65 -6.92 -11.22
N LYS A 300 3.75 -6.09 -11.76
CA LYS A 300 4.15 -4.98 -12.61
C LYS A 300 3.12 -3.86 -12.60
N PHE A 301 3.57 -2.62 -12.71
CA PHE A 301 2.73 -1.45 -12.93
C PHE A 301 2.78 -1.02 -14.38
N VAL A 302 1.61 -0.76 -14.91
CA VAL A 302 1.38 -0.25 -16.26
C VAL A 302 0.67 1.10 -16.15
N ASN A 303 0.66 1.88 -17.21
CA ASN A 303 0.07 3.22 -17.22
C ASN A 303 0.61 4.12 -16.09
N VAL A 304 1.90 3.97 -15.79
CA VAL A 304 2.57 4.71 -14.71
C VAL A 304 2.42 6.22 -14.86
N PRO A 305 2.53 6.84 -16.06
CA PRO A 305 2.34 8.27 -16.23
C PRO A 305 0.95 8.74 -15.78
N GLU A 306 -0.10 7.99 -16.10
CA GLU A 306 -1.49 8.30 -15.74
C GLU A 306 -1.69 8.19 -14.22
N MET A 307 -1.16 7.13 -13.61
CA MET A 307 -1.17 6.94 -12.16
C MET A 307 -0.43 8.09 -11.45
N LEU A 308 0.73 8.48 -11.95
CA LEU A 308 1.52 9.58 -11.37
C LEU A 308 0.83 10.93 -11.54
N ARG A 309 0.12 11.19 -12.63
CA ARG A 309 -0.71 12.39 -12.77
C ARG A 309 -1.78 12.46 -11.69
N MET A 310 -2.50 11.35 -11.42
CA MET A 310 -3.46 11.31 -10.32
C MET A 310 -2.79 11.48 -8.96
N TRP A 311 -1.60 10.92 -8.77
CA TRP A 311 -0.80 11.04 -7.55
C TRP A 311 -0.36 12.48 -7.30
N HIS A 312 0.19 13.14 -8.28
CA HIS A 312 0.71 14.51 -8.13
C HIS A 312 -0.37 15.60 -7.96
N VAL A 313 -1.64 15.27 -8.17
CA VAL A 313 -2.75 16.19 -7.83
C VAL A 313 -2.74 16.52 -6.33
N PHE A 314 -2.42 15.57 -5.46
CA PHE A 314 -2.42 15.76 -4.01
C PHE A 314 -1.04 15.62 -3.37
N ALA A 315 -0.11 14.91 -3.99
CA ALA A 315 1.22 14.63 -3.46
C ALA A 315 2.18 15.78 -3.74
N ASP A 316 2.63 16.45 -2.70
CA ASP A 316 3.79 17.34 -2.75
C ASP A 316 5.03 16.54 -2.34
N VAL A 317 5.87 16.23 -3.34
CA VAL A 317 7.05 15.39 -3.14
C VAL A 317 8.31 16.26 -3.18
N LYS A 318 9.17 16.13 -2.17
CA LYS A 318 10.48 16.78 -2.10
C LYS A 318 11.52 15.78 -1.64
N THR A 319 12.45 15.48 -2.53
CA THR A 319 13.61 14.63 -2.25
C THR A 319 14.74 15.43 -1.62
N ALA A 320 15.76 14.76 -1.11
CA ALA A 320 16.95 15.41 -0.54
C ALA A 320 17.64 16.34 -1.57
N GLU A 321 17.63 15.96 -2.84
CA GLU A 321 18.19 16.76 -3.94
C GLU A 321 17.41 18.06 -4.17
N ASP A 322 16.06 18.01 -4.09
CA ASP A 322 15.19 19.18 -4.26
C ASP A 322 15.33 20.19 -3.13
N LEU A 323 15.72 19.72 -1.95
CA LEU A 323 15.73 20.53 -0.72
C LEU A 323 17.02 21.32 -0.53
N ASN A 324 18.14 20.87 -1.15
CA ASN A 324 19.47 21.47 -0.99
C ASN A 324 19.78 21.84 0.46
N LEU A 325 19.56 20.89 1.38
CA LEU A 325 19.71 21.14 2.82
C LEU A 325 21.19 21.16 3.21
N PRO A 326 21.59 21.96 4.20
CA PRO A 326 22.94 21.93 4.76
C PRO A 326 23.08 20.67 5.65
N VAL A 327 23.33 19.53 5.02
CA VAL A 327 23.57 18.24 5.66
C VAL A 327 24.99 17.78 5.39
N PRO A 328 25.61 16.95 6.25
CA PRO A 328 26.94 16.43 5.99
C PRO A 328 26.96 15.56 4.74
N ALA A 329 28.06 15.60 4.01
CA ALA A 329 28.30 14.69 2.91
C ALA A 329 28.63 13.29 3.42
N LEU A 330 28.31 12.25 2.65
CA LEU A 330 28.84 10.92 2.95
C LEU A 330 30.33 10.83 2.63
N GLN A 331 31.07 10.10 3.44
CA GLN A 331 32.48 9.78 3.18
C GLN A 331 32.66 9.10 1.83
N LEU A 332 33.72 9.40 1.14
CA LEU A 332 34.09 8.76 -0.11
C LEU A 332 34.43 7.29 0.13
N ARG A 333 33.84 6.41 -0.64
CA ARG A 333 34.24 5.00 -0.74
C ARG A 333 35.52 4.88 -1.59
N GLU A 334 36.12 3.70 -1.59
CA GLU A 334 37.29 3.37 -2.44
C GLU A 334 36.98 3.51 -3.94
N ASP A 335 35.70 3.31 -4.35
CA ASP A 335 35.23 3.50 -5.72
C ASP A 335 35.01 4.98 -6.10
N GLY A 336 35.34 5.92 -5.23
CA GLY A 336 35.18 7.36 -5.43
C GLY A 336 33.73 7.86 -5.31
N LYS A 337 32.78 7.04 -4.87
CA LYS A 337 31.37 7.41 -4.70
C LYS A 337 31.03 7.76 -3.25
N ARG A 338 30.13 8.71 -3.08
CA ARG A 338 29.58 9.08 -1.76
C ARG A 338 28.33 8.28 -1.47
N LEU A 339 28.53 7.04 -1.04
CA LEU A 339 27.48 6.06 -0.72
C LEU A 339 27.76 5.38 0.62
N PRO A 340 26.77 4.73 1.28
CA PRO A 340 27.01 3.89 2.45
C PRO A 340 28.07 2.82 2.17
N GLN A 341 28.99 2.60 3.12
CA GLN A 341 30.05 1.61 2.99
C GLN A 341 29.54 0.23 3.39
N THR A 342 29.65 -0.73 2.49
CA THR A 342 29.34 -2.14 2.80
C THR A 342 30.60 -2.78 3.40
N VAL A 343 30.47 -3.29 4.62
CA VAL A 343 31.53 -4.02 5.33
C VAL A 343 31.21 -5.51 5.26
N ALA A 344 31.97 -6.25 4.48
CA ALA A 344 31.83 -7.69 4.37
C ALA A 344 32.43 -8.36 5.62
N LEU A 345 31.63 -9.21 6.28
CA LEU A 345 32.02 -9.96 7.44
C LEU A 345 32.14 -11.47 7.10
N THR A 346 33.04 -12.17 7.77
CA THR A 346 33.20 -13.61 7.59
C THR A 346 32.26 -14.35 8.52
N ALA A 347 31.51 -15.31 8.00
CA ALA A 347 30.69 -16.21 8.80
C ALA A 347 31.54 -17.29 9.45
N GLY A 348 31.28 -17.63 10.72
CA GLY A 348 31.85 -18.83 11.35
C GLY A 348 31.21 -20.11 10.81
N ASP A 349 31.88 -21.26 11.04
CA ASP A 349 31.41 -22.57 10.56
C ASP A 349 30.01 -22.90 11.12
N SER A 350 29.78 -22.63 12.40
CA SER A 350 28.46 -22.82 13.05
C SER A 350 27.34 -22.03 12.37
N VAL A 351 27.63 -20.83 11.90
CA VAL A 351 26.66 -20.01 11.14
C VAL A 351 26.40 -20.65 9.79
N MET A 352 27.42 -21.13 9.09
CA MET A 352 27.26 -21.72 7.77
C MET A 352 26.50 -23.05 7.83
N ASP A 353 26.79 -23.91 8.83
CA ASP A 353 26.03 -25.13 9.08
C ASP A 353 24.55 -24.85 9.37
N TYR A 354 24.30 -23.82 10.17
CA TYR A 354 22.93 -23.41 10.45
C TYR A 354 22.21 -22.83 9.22
N VAL A 355 22.89 -22.10 8.35
CA VAL A 355 22.35 -21.63 7.07
C VAL A 355 21.98 -22.83 6.19
N ALA A 356 22.76 -23.92 6.20
CA ALA A 356 22.42 -25.17 5.52
C ALA A 356 21.14 -25.80 6.10
N ASP A 357 20.99 -25.91 7.44
CA ASP A 357 19.74 -26.39 8.10
C ASP A 357 18.53 -25.52 7.73
N LEU A 358 18.70 -24.19 7.64
CA LEU A 358 17.64 -23.29 7.19
C LEU A 358 17.22 -23.58 5.75
N GLY A 359 18.15 -23.95 4.89
CA GLY A 359 17.87 -24.42 3.53
C GLY A 359 16.99 -25.67 3.51
N GLU A 360 17.35 -26.67 4.34
CA GLU A 360 16.53 -27.90 4.49
C GLU A 360 15.16 -27.61 5.11
N ARG A 361 15.08 -26.71 6.12
CA ARG A 361 13.80 -26.27 6.72
C ARG A 361 12.90 -25.64 5.66
N ALA A 362 13.44 -24.74 4.82
CA ALA A 362 12.70 -24.10 3.75
C ALA A 362 12.17 -25.12 2.74
N GLU A 363 12.97 -26.15 2.39
CA GLU A 363 12.56 -27.22 1.49
C GLU A 363 11.44 -28.08 2.08
N ARG A 364 11.53 -28.47 3.36
CA ARG A 364 10.46 -29.18 4.08
C ARG A 364 9.16 -28.40 4.15
N ILE A 365 9.23 -27.09 4.40
CA ILE A 365 8.05 -26.22 4.39
C ILE A 365 7.43 -26.18 2.99
N GLN A 366 8.23 -26.14 1.94
CA GLN A 366 7.77 -26.16 0.55
C GLN A 366 7.10 -27.50 0.21
N GLN A 367 7.62 -28.59 0.69
CA GLN A 367 7.06 -29.95 0.52
C GLN A 367 5.88 -30.22 1.47
N ARG A 368 5.48 -29.26 2.31
CA ARG A 368 4.45 -29.38 3.36
C ARG A 368 4.69 -30.53 4.34
N ILE A 369 5.93 -30.85 4.62
CA ILE A 369 6.28 -31.76 5.69
C ILE A 369 6.22 -30.94 6.99
N PRO A 370 5.22 -31.14 7.88
CA PRO A 370 5.11 -30.35 9.10
C PRO A 370 6.29 -30.64 10.01
N ARG A 371 6.91 -29.58 10.51
CA ARG A 371 7.87 -29.60 11.61
C ARG A 371 7.38 -28.65 12.67
N GLU A 372 7.31 -29.10 13.89
CA GLU A 372 6.99 -28.24 15.02
C GLU A 372 8.27 -27.73 15.67
N ILE A 373 8.31 -26.42 15.87
CA ILE A 373 9.35 -25.74 16.63
C ILE A 373 8.65 -25.01 17.79
N ASN A 374 8.99 -25.37 19.02
CA ASN A 374 8.38 -24.83 20.24
C ASN A 374 6.83 -24.93 20.25
N GLY A 375 6.30 -26.07 19.81
CA GLY A 375 4.85 -26.33 19.78
C GLY A 375 4.07 -25.55 18.70
N LYS A 376 4.74 -25.01 17.70
CA LYS A 376 4.15 -24.32 16.56
C LYS A 376 4.72 -24.84 15.25
N VAL A 377 3.88 -24.86 14.20
CA VAL A 377 4.30 -25.30 12.88
C VAL A 377 5.30 -24.30 12.28
N ASP A 378 6.44 -24.79 11.83
CA ASP A 378 7.49 -23.99 11.19
C ASP A 378 6.99 -23.33 9.89
N ASN A 379 7.51 -22.15 9.57
CA ASN A 379 7.11 -21.37 8.41
C ASN A 379 8.26 -20.51 7.86
N MET A 380 8.13 -20.05 6.61
CA MET A 380 9.18 -19.27 5.94
C MET A 380 9.53 -17.95 6.64
N LEU A 381 8.60 -17.35 7.39
CA LEU A 381 8.88 -16.14 8.17
C LEU A 381 9.87 -16.44 9.31
N TRP A 382 9.72 -17.60 9.95
CA TRP A 382 10.67 -18.03 11.01
C TRP A 382 12.03 -18.37 10.41
N VAL A 383 12.07 -19.09 9.28
CA VAL A 383 13.33 -19.36 8.56
C VAL A 383 14.08 -18.07 8.25
N SER A 384 13.37 -17.06 7.70
CA SER A 384 13.95 -15.76 7.38
C SER A 384 14.39 -14.98 8.65
N SER A 385 13.59 -15.03 9.71
CA SER A 385 13.92 -14.39 10.98
C SER A 385 15.15 -15.01 11.65
N ASP A 386 15.22 -16.33 11.67
CA ASP A 386 16.35 -17.07 12.27
C ASP A 386 17.62 -16.88 11.43
N GLY A 387 17.51 -16.85 10.11
CA GLY A 387 18.64 -16.55 9.22
C GLY A 387 19.19 -15.13 9.41
N ARG A 388 18.34 -14.15 9.70
CA ARG A 388 18.80 -12.79 10.07
C ARG A 388 19.51 -12.76 11.41
N LYS A 389 19.01 -13.49 12.41
CA LYS A 389 19.63 -13.59 13.74
C LYS A 389 21.01 -14.23 13.65
N ALA A 390 21.10 -15.39 12.98
CA ALA A 390 22.36 -16.09 12.78
C ALA A 390 23.41 -15.25 12.05
N ALA A 391 22.98 -14.39 11.11
CA ALA A 391 23.89 -13.49 10.39
C ALA A 391 24.48 -12.38 11.26
N VAL A 392 23.84 -12.01 12.38
CA VAL A 392 24.37 -11.07 13.37
C VAL A 392 25.24 -11.81 14.39
N ASP A 393 24.69 -12.86 14.98
CA ASP A 393 25.40 -13.72 15.93
C ASP A 393 24.63 -15.04 16.13
N TYR A 394 25.30 -16.17 16.04
CA TYR A 394 24.67 -17.49 16.14
C TYR A 394 23.99 -17.71 17.51
N ARG A 395 24.47 -17.10 18.56
CA ARG A 395 23.89 -17.15 19.93
C ARG A 395 22.50 -16.51 20.02
N LEU A 396 22.08 -15.74 19.02
CA LEU A 396 20.67 -15.25 18.89
C LEU A 396 19.68 -16.36 18.51
N VAL A 397 20.16 -17.46 17.96
CA VAL A 397 19.38 -18.64 17.60
C VAL A 397 19.53 -19.73 18.65
N ASP A 398 20.77 -20.04 19.04
CA ASP A 398 21.10 -20.98 20.10
C ASP A 398 21.94 -20.26 21.18
N GLN A 399 21.30 -19.85 22.27
CA GLN A 399 21.92 -19.10 23.37
C GLN A 399 23.00 -19.87 24.11
N TYR A 400 23.08 -21.20 23.94
CA TYR A 400 24.02 -22.07 24.58
C TYR A 400 25.13 -22.54 23.63
N ALA A 401 25.13 -22.04 22.40
CA ALA A 401 26.15 -22.40 21.44
C ALA A 401 27.54 -22.00 21.93
N ASP A 402 28.47 -22.95 21.89
CA ASP A 402 29.89 -22.66 22.04
C ASP A 402 30.46 -22.27 20.68
N VAL A 403 30.62 -20.96 20.48
CA VAL A 403 31.19 -20.41 19.23
C VAL A 403 32.74 -20.49 19.20
N GLY A 404 33.37 -20.91 20.28
CA GLY A 404 34.82 -21.16 20.35
C GLY A 404 35.69 -20.01 19.84
N ALA A 405 36.60 -20.32 18.91
CA ALA A 405 37.50 -19.38 18.24
C ALA A 405 36.98 -18.95 16.85
N GLU A 406 35.74 -19.24 16.52
CA GLU A 406 35.14 -18.88 15.21
C GLU A 406 35.04 -17.36 15.04
N PRO A 407 35.06 -16.86 13.78
CA PRO A 407 34.75 -15.47 13.48
C PRO A 407 33.34 -15.13 13.95
N ILE A 408 33.22 -14.06 14.74
CA ILE A 408 31.93 -13.55 15.23
C ILE A 408 31.69 -12.20 14.60
N ALA A 409 30.67 -12.10 13.75
CA ALA A 409 30.33 -10.87 13.00
C ALA A 409 30.20 -9.64 13.93
N LEU A 410 29.61 -9.83 15.13
CA LEU A 410 29.43 -8.75 16.10
C LEU A 410 30.77 -8.22 16.66
N HIS A 411 31.81 -9.06 16.74
CA HIS A 411 33.15 -8.66 17.18
C HIS A 411 33.86 -7.77 16.13
N ASP A 412 33.71 -8.07 14.85
CA ASP A 412 34.26 -7.26 13.74
C ASP A 412 33.53 -5.90 13.67
N VAL A 413 32.21 -5.90 13.93
CA VAL A 413 31.43 -4.65 14.09
C VAL A 413 32.01 -3.82 15.22
N ALA A 414 32.28 -4.41 16.37
CA ALA A 414 32.88 -3.72 17.53
C ALA A 414 34.28 -3.18 17.21
N GLU A 415 35.09 -3.91 16.44
CA GLU A 415 36.41 -3.45 16.01
C GLU A 415 36.33 -2.19 15.15
N ASN A 416 35.46 -2.17 14.19
CA ASN A 416 35.24 -1.00 13.36
C ASN A 416 34.75 0.22 14.17
N ILE A 417 33.79 0.01 15.08
CA ILE A 417 33.30 1.07 15.98
C ILE A 417 34.43 1.60 16.86
N ALA A 418 35.21 0.72 17.46
CA ALA A 418 36.37 1.09 18.32
C ALA A 418 37.44 1.86 17.53
N ARG A 419 37.76 1.43 16.32
CA ARG A 419 38.67 2.12 15.42
C ARG A 419 38.22 3.57 15.13
N ILE A 420 36.94 3.74 14.79
CA ILE A 420 36.35 5.07 14.51
C ILE A 420 36.33 5.92 15.79
N TYR A 421 36.03 5.32 16.97
CA TYR A 421 36.12 6.00 18.26
C TYR A 421 37.52 6.56 18.51
N HIS A 422 38.57 5.75 18.37
CA HIS A 422 39.95 6.19 18.63
C HIS A 422 40.40 7.29 17.67
N GLN A 423 39.92 7.29 16.43
CA GLN A 423 40.20 8.33 15.44
C GLN A 423 39.55 9.67 15.78
N ASN A 424 38.36 9.65 16.47
CA ASN A 424 37.51 10.83 16.61
C ASN A 424 37.26 11.26 18.08
N LYS A 425 37.88 10.61 19.08
CA LYS A 425 37.68 10.92 20.50
C LYS A 425 38.19 12.29 20.94
N HIS A 426 38.98 12.97 20.13
CA HIS A 426 39.52 14.29 20.38
C HIS A 426 38.85 15.40 19.53
N ASN A 427 37.90 15.07 18.69
CA ASN A 427 37.17 16.04 17.90
C ASN A 427 36.45 17.03 18.81
N THR A 428 36.54 18.33 18.49
CA THR A 428 35.90 19.40 19.24
C THR A 428 34.61 19.84 18.57
N TYR A 429 33.60 20.17 19.35
CA TYR A 429 32.27 20.56 18.88
C TYR A 429 31.78 21.81 19.63
N ARG A 430 30.75 22.46 19.11
CA ARG A 430 30.08 23.58 19.80
C ARG A 430 28.84 23.08 20.55
N ASP A 431 28.55 23.70 21.67
CA ASP A 431 27.27 23.48 22.37
C ASP A 431 26.12 23.96 21.49
N THR A 432 25.13 23.13 21.28
CA THR A 432 24.00 23.42 20.37
C THR A 432 23.04 24.47 20.90
N ARG A 433 23.12 24.85 22.19
CA ARG A 433 22.26 25.84 22.84
C ARG A 433 22.96 27.21 22.88
N THR A 434 24.24 27.26 23.22
CA THR A 434 24.98 28.49 23.40
C THR A 434 25.80 28.90 22.17
N GLY A 435 26.13 27.92 21.32
CA GLY A 435 27.05 28.14 20.19
C GLY A 435 28.54 28.22 20.58
N GLU A 436 28.84 28.18 21.88
CA GLU A 436 30.19 28.23 22.42
C GLU A 436 30.91 26.87 22.26
N PRO A 437 32.26 26.85 22.28
CA PRO A 437 32.99 25.58 22.28
C PRO A 437 32.59 24.70 23.46
N SER A 438 32.24 23.43 23.18
CA SER A 438 31.93 22.45 24.22
C SER A 438 33.19 22.05 24.98
N PRO A 439 33.16 21.98 26.32
CA PRO A 439 34.29 21.51 27.13
C PRO A 439 34.56 20.01 26.96
N VAL A 440 33.57 19.23 26.46
CA VAL A 440 33.68 17.78 26.29
C VAL A 440 34.00 17.47 24.84
N PRO A 441 35.19 16.91 24.54
CA PRO A 441 35.54 16.47 23.19
C PRO A 441 34.89 15.09 22.90
N GLY A 442 34.99 14.67 21.64
CA GLY A 442 34.59 13.34 21.21
C GLY A 442 33.36 13.33 20.33
N ALA A 443 33.43 12.53 19.26
CA ALA A 443 32.32 12.30 18.35
C ALA A 443 31.38 11.21 18.88
N LEU A 444 30.11 11.27 18.43
CA LEU A 444 29.10 10.25 18.68
C LEU A 444 29.06 9.25 17.52
N GLN A 445 28.90 7.99 17.81
CA GLN A 445 28.54 6.94 16.86
C GLN A 445 27.15 6.39 17.18
N ILE A 446 26.30 6.22 16.15
CA ILE A 446 24.94 5.70 16.26
C ILE A 446 24.95 4.26 15.75
N VAL A 447 24.47 3.33 16.58
CA VAL A 447 24.43 1.89 16.23
C VAL A 447 22.99 1.42 16.21
N PHE A 448 22.52 0.96 15.06
CA PHE A 448 21.22 0.34 14.90
C PHE A 448 21.34 -1.17 14.89
N CYS A 449 20.62 -1.81 15.80
CA CYS A 449 20.47 -3.24 15.89
C CYS A 449 19.06 -3.57 16.39
N ASP A 450 18.21 -4.15 15.53
CA ASP A 450 16.84 -4.53 15.87
C ASP A 450 16.79 -5.93 16.51
N LEU A 451 17.84 -6.72 16.30
CA LEU A 451 17.96 -8.09 16.79
C LEU A 451 18.79 -8.12 18.08
N GLY A 452 18.44 -9.07 18.99
CA GLY A 452 19.18 -9.24 20.23
C GLY A 452 19.16 -8.02 21.15
N THR A 453 18.00 -7.34 21.26
CA THR A 453 17.81 -6.21 22.20
C THR A 453 17.98 -6.65 23.65
N PRO A 454 18.28 -5.73 24.60
CA PRO A 454 18.54 -6.06 25.99
C PRO A 454 17.49 -6.96 26.62
N SER A 455 17.92 -8.04 27.25
CA SER A 455 17.10 -9.05 27.94
C SER A 455 17.89 -9.66 29.11
N GLU A 456 17.20 -10.44 29.97
CA GLU A 456 17.87 -11.19 31.09
C GLU A 456 18.78 -12.31 30.57
N LYS A 457 18.60 -12.71 29.28
CA LYS A 457 19.43 -13.70 28.63
C LYS A 457 20.60 -13.03 27.92
N TRP A 458 21.55 -13.83 27.38
CA TRP A 458 22.56 -13.33 26.48
C TRP A 458 21.88 -12.49 25.34
N ASN A 459 22.46 -11.33 25.06
CA ASN A 459 21.95 -10.45 24.05
C ASN A 459 23.09 -9.69 23.33
N ALA A 460 22.83 -9.26 22.10
CA ALA A 460 23.84 -8.63 21.26
C ALA A 460 24.33 -7.27 21.80
N TYR A 461 23.49 -6.56 22.57
CA TYR A 461 23.85 -5.23 23.10
C TYR A 461 24.89 -5.32 24.21
N ASP A 462 24.71 -6.25 25.17
CA ASP A 462 25.65 -6.46 26.26
C ASP A 462 26.95 -7.02 25.71
N GLU A 463 26.91 -7.95 24.77
CA GLU A 463 28.09 -8.46 24.08
C GLU A 463 28.86 -7.34 23.37
N LEU A 464 28.18 -6.51 22.58
CA LEU A 464 28.80 -5.39 21.87
C LEU A 464 29.43 -4.40 22.85
N LYS A 465 28.76 -4.10 23.97
CA LYS A 465 29.32 -3.25 25.06
C LYS A 465 30.55 -3.86 25.67
N LEU A 466 30.52 -5.16 25.96
CA LEU A 466 31.65 -5.87 26.53
C LEU A 466 32.88 -5.80 25.62
N VAL A 467 32.69 -6.15 24.33
CA VAL A 467 33.77 -6.16 23.34
C VAL A 467 34.32 -4.76 23.08
N LEU A 468 33.47 -3.75 22.99
CA LEU A 468 33.88 -2.34 22.83
C LEU A 468 34.70 -1.86 24.05
N THR A 469 34.30 -2.25 25.26
CA THR A 469 35.03 -1.90 26.47
C THR A 469 36.42 -2.54 26.50
N GLN A 470 36.53 -3.80 26.10
CA GLN A 470 37.80 -4.48 25.94
C GLN A 470 38.72 -3.81 24.91
N ARG A 471 38.14 -3.15 23.89
CA ARG A 471 38.87 -2.38 22.88
C ARG A 471 39.11 -0.90 23.25
N GLY A 472 38.90 -0.56 24.53
CA GLY A 472 39.25 0.75 25.08
C GLY A 472 38.23 1.87 24.88
N VAL A 473 36.97 1.55 24.52
CA VAL A 473 35.85 2.51 24.56
C VAL A 473 35.33 2.56 26.00
N PRO A 474 35.27 3.74 26.69
CA PRO A 474 34.78 3.85 28.05
C PRO A 474 33.37 3.25 28.23
N ALA A 475 33.17 2.40 29.22
CA ALA A 475 31.92 1.69 29.46
C ALA A 475 30.73 2.63 29.75
N ASP A 476 30.97 3.77 30.40
CA ASP A 476 30.03 4.83 30.71
C ASP A 476 29.67 5.66 29.44
N GLY A 477 30.58 5.71 28.48
CA GLY A 477 30.34 6.33 27.17
C GLY A 477 29.50 5.45 26.20
N ILE A 478 29.21 4.17 26.55
CA ILE A 478 28.38 3.26 25.74
C ILE A 478 27.00 3.15 26.37
N ARG A 479 25.96 3.65 25.69
CA ARG A 479 24.59 3.72 26.25
C ARG A 479 23.56 3.07 25.32
N PHE A 480 22.57 2.46 25.94
CA PHE A 480 21.44 1.86 25.24
C PHE A 480 20.20 2.75 25.32
N VAL A 481 19.50 2.96 24.22
CA VAL A 481 18.22 3.71 24.26
C VAL A 481 17.16 2.96 25.08
N HIS A 482 17.31 1.63 25.20
CA HIS A 482 16.43 0.77 26.01
C HIS A 482 16.57 0.99 27.52
N GLU A 483 17.63 1.64 28.01
CA GLU A 483 17.79 2.02 29.42
C GLU A 483 16.75 3.06 29.85
N ALA A 484 16.29 3.89 28.92
CA ALA A 484 15.29 4.92 29.19
C ALA A 484 13.87 4.31 29.28
N LYS A 485 13.27 4.36 30.46
CA LYS A 485 11.95 3.78 30.75
C LYS A 485 10.79 4.71 30.36
N ASN A 486 11.06 6.00 30.26
CA ASN A 486 10.07 7.03 29.92
C ASN A 486 10.68 8.12 29.02
N ASP A 487 9.82 9.00 28.49
CA ASP A 487 10.24 10.03 27.56
C ASP A 487 11.19 11.07 28.20
N ALA A 488 11.06 11.34 29.48
CA ALA A 488 11.96 12.26 30.21
C ALA A 488 13.38 11.71 30.34
N GLU A 489 13.52 10.41 30.62
CA GLU A 489 14.82 9.73 30.65
C GLU A 489 15.43 9.65 29.25
N LYS A 490 14.62 9.39 28.24
CA LYS A 490 15.03 9.39 26.84
C LYS A 490 15.55 10.76 26.40
N ALA A 491 14.84 11.83 26.78
CA ALA A 491 15.27 13.19 26.49
C ALA A 491 16.61 13.53 27.16
N ARG A 492 16.84 13.10 28.43
CA ARG A 492 18.13 13.26 29.14
C ARG A 492 19.26 12.51 28.44
N LEU A 493 19.03 11.25 28.04
CA LEU A 493 20.02 10.45 27.31
C LEU A 493 20.41 11.12 25.98
N PHE A 494 19.43 11.65 25.25
CA PHE A 494 19.71 12.35 23.98
C PHE A 494 20.39 13.70 24.19
N SER A 495 20.14 14.38 25.33
CA SER A 495 20.91 15.58 25.71
C SER A 495 22.36 15.23 26.00
N ALA A 496 22.61 14.19 26.81
CA ALA A 496 23.95 13.72 27.08
C ALA A 496 24.73 13.32 25.81
N ALA A 497 24.03 12.71 24.83
CA ALA A 497 24.64 12.37 23.52
C ALA A 497 25.05 13.62 22.73
N ARG A 498 24.23 14.67 22.73
CA ARG A 498 24.56 15.96 22.08
C ARG A 498 25.70 16.70 22.79
N GLU A 499 25.81 16.54 24.09
CA GLU A 499 26.78 17.24 24.96
C GLU A 499 28.14 16.54 25.02
N GLY A 500 28.25 15.29 24.49
CA GLY A 500 29.50 14.50 24.44
C GLY A 500 29.65 13.47 25.54
N GLY A 501 28.66 13.32 26.44
CA GLY A 501 28.65 12.29 27.48
C GLY A 501 28.38 10.86 26.97
N VAL A 502 28.12 10.69 25.67
CA VAL A 502 27.91 9.39 25.01
C VAL A 502 28.77 9.31 23.76
N ALA A 503 29.63 8.31 23.70
CA ALA A 503 30.47 8.03 22.54
C ALA A 503 29.81 7.05 21.55
N VAL A 504 29.07 6.07 22.07
CA VAL A 504 28.36 5.07 21.28
C VAL A 504 26.93 4.92 21.83
N LEU A 505 25.96 5.23 20.97
CA LEU A 505 24.53 5.11 21.29
C LEU A 505 23.94 3.92 20.52
N ILE A 506 23.50 2.88 21.22
CA ILE A 506 22.96 1.66 20.62
C ILE A 506 21.45 1.62 20.82
N GLY A 507 20.70 1.31 19.75
CA GLY A 507 19.26 1.17 19.85
C GLY A 507 18.63 0.52 18.62
N SER A 508 17.34 0.18 18.76
CA SER A 508 16.56 -0.36 17.65
C SER A 508 15.91 0.73 16.80
N THR A 509 15.54 0.40 15.57
CA THR A 509 14.80 1.29 14.68
C THR A 509 13.52 1.81 15.34
N ALA A 510 12.78 0.96 16.04
CA ALA A 510 11.55 1.34 16.76
C ALA A 510 11.81 2.39 17.85
N LYS A 511 12.95 2.35 18.52
CA LYS A 511 13.30 3.27 19.63
C LYS A 511 14.02 4.53 19.15
N MET A 512 14.80 4.47 18.09
CA MET A 512 15.62 5.56 17.57
C MET A 512 15.20 6.09 16.19
N GLY A 513 14.43 5.31 15.42
CA GLY A 513 14.09 5.64 14.03
C GLY A 513 13.21 6.88 13.89
N VAL A 514 12.43 7.26 14.92
CA VAL A 514 11.54 8.42 14.90
C VAL A 514 11.80 9.32 16.09
N GLY A 515 11.78 10.66 15.90
CA GLY A 515 11.89 11.64 16.97
C GLY A 515 13.26 11.80 17.63
N THR A 516 14.28 11.04 17.22
CA THR A 516 15.63 11.15 17.79
C THR A 516 16.41 12.30 17.17
N ASN A 517 16.89 13.21 18.01
CA ASN A 517 17.65 14.39 17.60
C ASN A 517 19.03 14.39 18.30
N VAL A 518 19.97 13.58 17.78
CA VAL A 518 21.31 13.38 18.40
C VAL A 518 22.45 13.65 17.41
N GLN A 519 22.14 14.14 16.20
CA GLN A 519 23.08 14.26 15.09
C GLN A 519 24.24 15.25 15.30
N ALA A 520 24.15 16.16 16.24
CA ALA A 520 25.09 17.30 16.36
C ALA A 520 26.56 16.90 16.34
N ARG A 521 26.92 15.76 16.92
CA ARG A 521 28.29 15.21 16.93
C ARG A 521 28.43 13.87 16.24
N ALA A 522 27.36 13.39 15.57
CA ALA A 522 27.37 12.06 14.98
C ALA A 522 28.32 11.99 13.78
N ILE A 523 29.38 11.18 13.86
CA ILE A 523 30.38 11.00 12.82
C ILE A 523 30.17 9.70 12.02
N ALA A 524 29.60 8.70 12.67
CA ALA A 524 29.34 7.40 12.03
C ALA A 524 27.99 6.83 12.45
N LEU A 525 27.38 6.07 11.54
CA LEU A 525 26.19 5.27 11.75
C LEU A 525 26.47 3.83 11.31
N HIS A 526 26.06 2.88 12.13
CA HIS A 526 26.28 1.47 11.91
C HIS A 526 24.94 0.73 11.82
N ASP A 527 24.65 0.16 10.66
CA ASP A 527 23.53 -0.77 10.45
C ASP A 527 24.03 -2.20 10.68
N VAL A 528 23.94 -2.68 11.94
CA VAL A 528 24.41 -4.01 12.35
C VAL A 528 23.58 -5.10 11.72
N ASP A 529 22.28 -4.86 11.61
CA ASP A 529 21.32 -5.74 10.95
C ASP A 529 20.59 -5.04 9.80
N CYS A 530 20.16 -5.82 8.81
CA CYS A 530 19.33 -5.31 7.72
C CYS A 530 17.86 -5.26 8.18
N PRO A 531 17.19 -4.10 8.12
CA PRO A 531 15.76 -4.02 8.41
C PRO A 531 14.93 -4.65 7.30
N TRP A 532 13.61 -4.82 7.54
CA TRP A 532 12.70 -5.40 6.54
C TRP A 532 12.27 -4.42 5.44
N ARG A 533 12.33 -3.11 5.70
CA ARG A 533 11.74 -2.10 4.84
C ARG A 533 12.75 -1.03 4.43
N PRO A 534 12.74 -0.57 3.16
CA PRO A 534 13.55 0.58 2.73
C PRO A 534 13.31 1.85 3.57
N ALA A 535 12.06 2.04 4.01
CA ALA A 535 11.69 3.16 4.88
C ALA A 535 12.47 3.18 6.20
N ASP A 536 12.72 2.01 6.79
CA ASP A 536 13.48 1.89 8.04
C ASP A 536 14.95 2.28 7.82
N VAL A 537 15.54 1.89 6.67
CA VAL A 537 16.90 2.32 6.28
C VAL A 537 16.96 3.84 6.11
N ALA A 538 15.99 4.42 5.37
CA ALA A 538 15.92 5.87 5.19
C ALA A 538 15.76 6.61 6.53
N GLN A 539 14.96 6.08 7.44
CA GLN A 539 14.79 6.64 8.78
C GLN A 539 16.08 6.55 9.62
N ARG A 540 16.80 5.42 9.60
CA ARG A 540 18.10 5.26 10.26
C ARG A 540 19.11 6.27 9.71
N HIS A 541 19.32 6.31 8.41
CA HIS A 541 20.28 7.20 7.74
C HIS A 541 19.93 8.67 7.96
N GLY A 542 18.65 9.04 7.97
CA GLY A 542 18.17 10.37 8.32
C GLY A 542 18.44 10.80 9.76
N ARG A 543 19.03 9.96 10.62
CA ARG A 543 19.51 10.38 11.97
C ARG A 543 20.90 11.00 11.92
N ILE A 544 21.70 10.69 10.93
CA ILE A 544 23.06 11.24 10.79
C ILE A 544 23.14 12.23 9.63
N ILE A 545 22.53 11.95 8.48
CA ILE A 545 22.43 12.88 7.33
C ILE A 545 21.31 13.88 7.66
N ARG A 546 21.62 14.82 8.54
CA ARG A 546 20.62 15.76 9.05
C ARG A 546 21.22 17.11 9.33
N GLN A 547 20.40 18.17 9.16
CA GLN A 547 20.79 19.53 9.53
C GLN A 547 21.18 19.63 11.00
N GLY A 548 22.19 20.46 11.28
CA GLY A 548 22.73 20.63 12.62
C GLY A 548 23.76 19.58 13.03
N ASN A 549 24.11 18.66 12.14
CA ASN A 549 25.33 17.89 12.29
C ASN A 549 26.53 18.81 12.01
N GLN A 550 27.49 18.84 12.93
CA GLN A 550 28.65 19.73 12.85
C GLN A 550 29.80 19.11 12.05
N ASN A 551 29.73 17.82 11.73
CA ASN A 551 30.74 17.17 10.90
C ASN A 551 30.48 17.49 9.40
N PRO A 552 31.51 17.85 8.62
CA PRO A 552 31.34 18.09 7.18
C PRO A 552 31.08 16.80 6.41
N GLU A 553 31.63 15.67 6.89
CA GLU A 553 31.47 14.34 6.33
C GLU A 553 31.12 13.33 7.42
N VAL A 554 30.31 12.32 7.06
CA VAL A 554 29.90 11.24 7.95
C VAL A 554 29.97 9.89 7.27
N GLY A 555 30.28 8.83 8.06
CA GLY A 555 30.30 7.47 7.58
C GLY A 555 28.97 6.74 7.86
N ILE A 556 28.50 5.96 6.89
CA ILE A 556 27.43 4.96 7.13
C ILE A 556 27.98 3.60 6.77
N PHE A 557 27.90 2.66 7.71
CA PHE A 557 28.46 1.32 7.59
C PHE A 557 27.36 0.28 7.65
N GLN A 558 27.20 -0.46 6.56
CA GLN A 558 26.25 -1.56 6.43
C GLN A 558 27.00 -2.88 6.52
N TYR A 559 26.71 -3.67 7.53
CA TYR A 559 27.40 -4.93 7.76
C TYR A 559 26.69 -6.09 7.07
N VAL A 560 27.48 -6.89 6.34
CA VAL A 560 26.99 -7.99 5.50
C VAL A 560 27.82 -9.22 5.75
N THR A 561 27.27 -10.18 6.49
CA THR A 561 27.90 -11.48 6.69
C THR A 561 27.78 -12.31 5.42
N THR A 562 28.92 -12.62 4.79
CA THR A 562 28.98 -13.33 3.51
C THR A 562 28.39 -14.73 3.62
N GLY A 563 27.73 -15.21 2.55
CA GLY A 563 27.10 -16.52 2.54
C GLY A 563 25.83 -16.66 3.39
N THR A 564 25.32 -15.56 3.98
CA THR A 564 24.15 -15.58 4.83
C THR A 564 22.97 -14.77 4.25
N PHE A 565 21.85 -14.82 4.94
CA PHE A 565 20.63 -14.07 4.61
C PHE A 565 20.82 -12.56 4.58
N SER A 566 21.83 -11.99 5.28
CA SER A 566 22.05 -10.54 5.31
C SER A 566 22.38 -9.98 3.94
N ALA A 567 23.21 -10.67 3.15
CA ALA A 567 23.58 -10.25 1.79
C ALA A 567 22.36 -10.14 0.86
N TYR A 568 21.49 -11.15 0.92
CA TYR A 568 20.24 -11.16 0.16
C TYR A 568 19.31 -10.03 0.58
N MET A 569 19.13 -9.84 1.88
CA MET A 569 18.24 -8.79 2.42
C MET A 569 18.67 -7.39 1.96
N TRP A 570 19.97 -7.07 2.02
CA TRP A 570 20.48 -5.78 1.55
C TRP A 570 20.24 -5.57 0.05
N GLN A 571 20.42 -6.60 -0.76
CA GLN A 571 20.13 -6.52 -2.21
C GLN A 571 18.62 -6.31 -2.46
N ALA A 572 17.76 -6.99 -1.71
CA ALA A 572 16.31 -6.82 -1.80
C ALA A 572 15.88 -5.39 -1.43
N ILE A 573 16.42 -4.86 -0.32
CA ILE A 573 16.18 -3.48 0.12
C ILE A 573 16.64 -2.46 -0.93
N GLU A 574 17.81 -2.65 -1.54
CA GLU A 574 18.32 -1.75 -2.57
C GLU A 574 17.41 -1.72 -3.80
N ARG A 575 16.97 -2.89 -4.28
CA ARG A 575 16.02 -3.00 -5.39
C ARG A 575 14.71 -2.27 -5.11
N LYS A 576 14.13 -2.49 -3.92
CA LYS A 576 12.90 -1.81 -3.47
C LYS A 576 13.09 -0.30 -3.35
N SER A 577 14.22 0.15 -2.80
CA SER A 577 14.52 1.58 -2.66
C SER A 577 14.60 2.27 -4.02
N LYS A 578 15.27 1.65 -5.01
CA LYS A 578 15.34 2.17 -6.38
C LYS A 578 13.96 2.33 -7.00
N PHE A 579 13.10 1.35 -6.81
CA PHE A 579 11.74 1.35 -7.29
C PHE A 579 10.89 2.48 -6.66
N ILE A 580 10.85 2.56 -5.32
CA ILE A 580 10.10 3.60 -4.59
C ILE A 580 10.57 5.00 -5.02
N ASN A 581 11.89 5.21 -5.15
CA ASN A 581 12.46 6.47 -5.58
C ASN A 581 12.04 6.86 -7.01
N GLN A 582 11.89 5.91 -7.93
CA GLN A 582 11.40 6.17 -9.28
C GLN A 582 9.94 6.67 -9.25
N VAL A 583 9.08 6.00 -8.46
CA VAL A 583 7.68 6.43 -8.27
C VAL A 583 7.61 7.83 -7.66
N MET A 584 8.37 8.06 -6.60
CA MET A 584 8.35 9.35 -5.88
C MET A 584 8.87 10.50 -6.73
N ARG A 585 9.89 10.29 -7.55
CA ARG A 585 10.47 11.32 -8.44
C ARG A 585 9.61 11.64 -9.65
N GLY A 586 8.52 10.89 -9.90
CA GLY A 586 7.58 11.17 -10.99
C GLY A 586 8.22 11.12 -12.38
N ARG A 587 9.18 10.23 -12.62
CA ARG A 587 9.75 10.07 -13.95
C ARG A 587 8.70 9.49 -14.89
N LEU A 588 8.14 10.36 -15.72
CA LEU A 588 7.05 10.06 -16.68
C LEU A 588 7.54 9.30 -17.93
N ASP A 589 8.83 9.06 -18.06
CA ASP A 589 9.49 8.37 -19.17
C ASP A 589 9.34 6.83 -19.11
N VAL A 590 8.93 6.29 -17.96
CA VAL A 590 8.77 4.85 -17.76
C VAL A 590 7.29 4.48 -17.75
N ARG A 591 6.82 3.74 -18.76
CA ARG A 591 5.40 3.28 -18.83
C ARG A 591 5.09 2.07 -17.96
N GLU A 592 6.10 1.32 -17.55
CA GLU A 592 5.97 0.05 -16.83
C GLU A 592 7.00 -0.05 -15.71
N MET A 593 6.58 -0.49 -14.54
CA MET A 593 7.45 -0.69 -13.37
C MET A 593 7.15 -2.05 -12.71
N GLN A 594 8.18 -2.71 -12.18
CA GLN A 594 8.01 -3.98 -11.47
C GLN A 594 7.64 -3.74 -10.01
N ASP A 595 6.64 -4.44 -9.51
CA ASP A 595 6.38 -4.51 -8.06
C ASP A 595 7.26 -5.62 -7.47
N LEU A 596 8.07 -5.25 -6.50
CA LEU A 596 8.94 -6.17 -5.78
C LEU A 596 8.23 -6.62 -4.51
N GLY A 597 7.16 -7.38 -4.67
CA GLY A 597 6.25 -7.86 -3.62
C GLY A 597 6.90 -8.35 -2.31
N ASP A 598 6.08 -8.91 -1.44
CA ASP A 598 6.43 -9.31 -0.06
C ASP A 598 7.64 -10.27 -0.01
N ASP A 599 8.63 -9.95 0.83
CA ASP A 599 9.96 -10.57 0.87
C ASP A 599 10.05 -11.79 1.78
N SER A 600 9.21 -12.76 1.58
CA SER A 600 9.62 -14.07 2.03
C SER A 600 10.58 -14.68 0.98
N LEU A 601 11.81 -14.99 1.38
CA LEU A 601 12.72 -15.78 0.58
C LEU A 601 11.97 -16.97 -0.03
N SER A 602 12.09 -17.16 -1.34
CA SER A 602 11.64 -18.41 -1.94
C SER A 602 12.54 -19.54 -1.42
N ALA A 603 12.00 -20.75 -1.27
CA ALA A 603 12.80 -21.88 -0.85
C ALA A 603 13.98 -22.16 -1.81
N ALA A 604 13.86 -21.79 -3.07
CA ALA A 604 14.94 -21.88 -4.05
C ALA A 604 16.09 -20.89 -3.75
N GLU A 605 15.78 -19.67 -3.34
CA GLU A 605 16.77 -18.67 -2.96
C GLU A 605 17.46 -19.03 -1.64
N ALA A 606 16.71 -19.57 -0.66
CA ALA A 606 17.27 -20.06 0.60
C ALA A 606 18.25 -21.23 0.35
N LYS A 607 17.89 -22.18 -0.54
CA LYS A 607 18.74 -23.30 -0.92
C LYS A 607 19.97 -22.88 -1.70
N ALA A 608 19.85 -21.90 -2.61
CA ALA A 608 20.99 -21.35 -3.37
C ALA A 608 22.00 -20.66 -2.44
N LEU A 609 21.53 -19.91 -1.45
CA LEU A 609 22.38 -19.31 -0.41
C LEU A 609 23.07 -20.37 0.45
N ALA A 610 22.32 -21.39 0.89
CA ALA A 610 22.82 -22.49 1.70
C ALA A 610 23.89 -23.36 0.99
N SER A 611 23.82 -23.46 -0.34
CA SER A 611 24.77 -24.27 -1.12
C SER A 611 26.11 -23.60 -1.37
N GLY A 612 26.24 -22.30 -1.11
CA GLY A 612 27.45 -21.51 -1.37
C GLY A 612 27.84 -21.43 -2.87
N ASN A 613 27.00 -21.95 -3.78
CA ASN A 613 27.28 -21.97 -5.22
C ASN A 613 26.63 -20.77 -5.93
N PRO A 614 27.40 -19.78 -6.40
CA PRO A 614 26.87 -18.58 -7.05
C PRO A 614 26.06 -18.87 -8.31
N LEU A 615 26.37 -19.96 -9.05
CA LEU A 615 25.64 -20.34 -10.26
C LEU A 615 24.17 -20.76 -9.98
N LEU A 616 23.89 -21.29 -8.79
CA LEU A 616 22.50 -21.62 -8.41
C LEU A 616 21.69 -20.36 -8.15
N LEU A 617 22.31 -19.29 -7.64
CA LEU A 617 21.67 -18.01 -7.48
C LEU A 617 21.44 -17.35 -8.85
N GLU A 618 22.46 -17.37 -9.74
CA GLU A 618 22.31 -16.89 -11.12
C GLU A 618 21.22 -17.65 -11.88
N ARG A 619 21.13 -18.96 -11.69
CA ARG A 619 20.07 -19.80 -12.25
C ARG A 619 18.70 -19.36 -11.77
N SER A 620 18.54 -19.13 -10.47
CA SER A 620 17.26 -18.67 -9.91
C SER A 620 16.85 -17.31 -10.50
N ILE A 621 17.78 -16.39 -10.63
CA ILE A 621 17.55 -15.08 -11.26
C ILE A 621 17.15 -15.23 -12.74
N ALA A 622 17.87 -16.09 -13.49
CA ALA A 622 17.61 -16.33 -14.90
C ALA A 622 16.24 -17.02 -15.13
N ILE A 623 15.86 -17.97 -14.27
CA ILE A 623 14.52 -18.60 -14.28
C ILE A 623 13.44 -17.56 -14.04
N ASN A 624 13.62 -16.70 -13.03
CA ASN A 624 12.66 -15.66 -12.70
C ASN A 624 12.47 -14.68 -13.86
N GLU A 625 13.55 -14.28 -14.52
CA GLU A 625 13.51 -13.38 -15.67
C GLU A 625 12.86 -14.03 -16.90
N SER A 626 13.23 -15.26 -17.27
CA SER A 626 12.60 -16.00 -18.36
C SER A 626 11.10 -16.20 -18.10
N SER A 627 10.75 -16.65 -16.90
CA SER A 627 9.36 -16.83 -16.47
C SER A 627 8.59 -15.51 -16.50
N ARG A 628 9.21 -14.38 -16.13
CA ARG A 628 8.64 -13.05 -16.22
C ARG A 628 8.26 -12.68 -17.66
N LEU A 629 9.20 -12.85 -18.58
CA LEU A 629 9.02 -12.48 -19.97
C LEU A 629 8.00 -13.40 -20.68
N GLU A 630 7.96 -14.69 -20.36
CA GLU A 630 6.92 -15.61 -20.82
C GLU A 630 5.51 -15.24 -20.32
N ARG A 631 5.42 -14.72 -19.10
CA ARG A 631 4.16 -14.21 -18.56
C ARG A 631 3.70 -12.96 -19.30
N LEU A 632 4.62 -12.06 -19.65
CA LEU A 632 4.33 -10.89 -20.46
C LEU A 632 3.82 -11.28 -21.85
N GLU A 633 4.41 -12.31 -22.47
CA GLU A 633 3.95 -12.84 -23.74
C GLU A 633 2.53 -13.40 -23.63
N ARG A 634 2.26 -14.21 -22.60
CA ARG A 634 0.91 -14.76 -22.34
C ARG A 634 -0.11 -13.65 -22.00
N ALA A 635 0.30 -12.60 -21.27
CA ALA A 635 -0.54 -11.45 -20.99
C ALA A 635 -0.84 -10.65 -22.26
N TRP A 636 0.15 -10.43 -23.12
CA TRP A 636 -0.03 -9.80 -24.42
C TRP A 636 -1.00 -10.60 -25.31
N GLN A 637 -0.87 -11.93 -25.37
CA GLN A 637 -1.79 -12.79 -26.09
C GLN A 637 -3.23 -12.70 -25.56
N ARG A 638 -3.42 -12.68 -24.22
CA ARG A 638 -4.74 -12.50 -23.60
C ARG A 638 -5.30 -11.11 -23.86
N ASN A 639 -4.47 -10.08 -23.80
CA ASN A 639 -4.89 -8.70 -24.07
C ASN A 639 -5.40 -8.54 -25.49
N ARG A 640 -4.82 -9.24 -26.46
CA ARG A 640 -5.34 -9.30 -27.84
C ARG A 640 -6.78 -9.78 -27.90
N SER A 641 -7.11 -10.86 -27.18
CA SER A 641 -8.48 -11.37 -27.08
C SER A 641 -9.44 -10.37 -26.43
N THR A 642 -8.97 -9.65 -25.42
CA THR A 642 -9.76 -8.57 -24.76
C THR A 642 -9.97 -7.38 -25.69
N LEU A 643 -8.94 -6.98 -26.44
CA LEU A 643 -9.02 -5.91 -27.44
C LEU A 643 -10.00 -6.25 -28.57
N ASP A 644 -10.01 -7.50 -29.05
CA ASP A 644 -11.00 -7.99 -29.99
C ASP A 644 -12.44 -7.89 -29.45
N GLY A 645 -12.61 -8.20 -28.14
CA GLY A 645 -13.90 -8.01 -27.45
C GLY A 645 -14.28 -6.53 -27.36
N THR A 646 -13.31 -5.66 -27.04
CA THR A 646 -13.52 -4.21 -26.98
C THR A 646 -13.92 -3.63 -28.33
N ILE A 647 -13.26 -4.04 -29.41
CA ILE A 647 -13.59 -3.63 -30.77
C ILE A 647 -15.03 -4.01 -31.13
N ARG A 648 -15.41 -5.29 -30.89
CA ARG A 648 -16.77 -5.76 -31.16
C ARG A 648 -17.83 -5.00 -30.36
N ASN A 649 -17.56 -4.73 -29.09
CA ASN A 649 -18.47 -3.97 -28.23
C ASN A 649 -18.60 -2.50 -28.68
N ALA A 650 -17.47 -1.90 -29.09
CA ALA A 650 -17.48 -0.55 -29.65
C ALA A 650 -18.27 -0.49 -30.98
N ASP A 651 -18.11 -1.47 -31.88
CA ASP A 651 -18.88 -1.57 -33.10
C ASP A 651 -20.39 -1.68 -32.82
N GLN A 652 -20.79 -2.50 -31.85
CA GLN A 652 -22.19 -2.62 -31.45
C GLN A 652 -22.73 -1.31 -30.86
N ARG A 653 -21.97 -0.65 -30.00
CA ARG A 653 -22.36 0.65 -29.40
C ARG A 653 -22.48 1.74 -30.46
N LEU A 654 -21.50 1.84 -31.36
CA LEU A 654 -21.51 2.75 -32.48
C LEU A 654 -22.76 2.53 -33.37
N GLY A 655 -23.12 1.27 -33.60
CA GLY A 655 -24.36 0.95 -34.33
C GLY A 655 -25.62 1.54 -33.65
N ILE A 656 -25.72 1.35 -32.31
CA ILE A 656 -26.84 1.87 -31.52
C ILE A 656 -26.83 3.41 -31.48
N LEU A 657 -25.67 4.04 -31.24
CA LEU A 657 -25.54 5.49 -31.19
C LEU A 657 -25.86 6.15 -32.53
N ASN A 658 -25.41 5.62 -33.65
CA ASN A 658 -25.72 6.10 -34.97
C ASN A 658 -27.22 5.96 -35.29
N ALA A 659 -27.84 4.86 -34.91
CA ALA A 659 -29.28 4.67 -35.06
C ALA A 659 -30.08 5.69 -34.23
N ASN A 660 -29.63 5.94 -32.98
CA ASN A 660 -30.22 6.94 -32.11
C ASN A 660 -30.05 8.36 -32.69
N LEU A 661 -28.84 8.70 -33.15
CA LEU A 661 -28.56 10.00 -33.78
C LEU A 661 -29.45 10.25 -35.00
N ALA A 662 -29.60 9.23 -35.86
CA ALA A 662 -30.51 9.34 -37.03
C ALA A 662 -31.97 9.57 -36.60
N ALA A 663 -32.43 8.86 -35.55
CA ALA A 663 -33.78 9.04 -35.01
C ALA A 663 -33.97 10.46 -34.45
N TYR A 664 -33.00 10.99 -33.70
CA TYR A 664 -33.01 12.34 -33.12
C TYR A 664 -32.99 13.40 -34.21
N ALA A 665 -32.14 13.24 -35.24
CA ALA A 665 -32.09 14.16 -36.39
C ALA A 665 -33.41 14.19 -37.18
N ALA A 666 -34.09 13.06 -37.31
CA ALA A 666 -35.39 12.97 -37.92
C ALA A 666 -36.51 13.59 -37.05
N ALA A 667 -36.38 13.54 -35.74
CA ALA A 667 -37.34 14.09 -34.78
C ALA A 667 -37.19 15.62 -34.62
N ALA A 668 -35.97 16.15 -34.66
CA ALA A 668 -35.70 17.58 -34.41
C ALA A 668 -36.58 18.57 -35.23
N PRO A 669 -36.79 18.38 -36.55
CA PRO A 669 -37.65 19.30 -37.34
C PRO A 669 -39.12 19.26 -36.94
N ARG A 670 -39.56 18.22 -36.23
CA ARG A 670 -40.96 18.03 -35.80
C ARG A 670 -41.30 18.74 -34.51
N VAL A 671 -40.27 19.15 -33.76
CA VAL A 671 -40.42 19.79 -32.46
C VAL A 671 -41.17 21.11 -32.60
N ARG A 672 -42.27 21.24 -31.89
CA ARG A 672 -43.04 22.49 -31.78
C ARG A 672 -42.76 23.13 -30.44
N ASP A 673 -42.74 24.46 -30.42
CA ASP A 673 -42.61 25.23 -29.20
C ASP A 673 -43.76 24.92 -28.23
N LEU A 674 -43.44 24.58 -27.00
CA LEU A 674 -44.36 24.28 -25.91
C LEU A 674 -44.33 25.34 -24.80
N ALA A 675 -43.64 26.46 -25.02
CA ALA A 675 -43.50 27.52 -24.01
C ALA A 675 -44.78 28.35 -23.88
N GLY A 676 -45.13 28.71 -22.66
CA GLY A 676 -46.24 29.61 -22.35
C GLY A 676 -47.58 29.11 -22.90
N ASP A 677 -48.27 29.96 -23.67
CA ASP A 677 -49.58 29.69 -24.27
C ASP A 677 -49.54 28.74 -25.47
N ASN A 678 -48.33 28.34 -25.93
CA ASN A 678 -48.16 27.38 -27.01
C ASN A 678 -48.27 25.93 -26.52
N PHE A 679 -48.40 25.68 -25.21
CA PHE A 679 -48.51 24.34 -24.68
C PHE A 679 -49.76 23.62 -25.21
N ARG A 680 -49.58 22.48 -25.84
CA ARG A 680 -50.64 21.60 -26.33
C ARG A 680 -50.25 20.16 -26.14
N ILE A 681 -51.08 19.40 -25.46
CA ILE A 681 -50.93 17.95 -25.23
C ILE A 681 -52.28 17.26 -25.39
N SER A 682 -52.27 16.06 -25.89
CA SER A 682 -53.43 15.20 -25.91
C SER A 682 -53.14 13.99 -25.00
N ILE A 683 -54.01 13.67 -24.03
CA ILE A 683 -53.90 12.51 -23.17
C ILE A 683 -55.22 11.82 -23.08
N TYR A 684 -55.26 10.53 -23.42
CA TYR A 684 -56.46 9.67 -23.40
C TYR A 684 -57.66 10.31 -24.12
N GLY A 685 -57.38 10.82 -25.32
CA GLY A 685 -58.33 11.46 -26.19
C GLY A 685 -58.77 12.88 -25.79
N ARG A 686 -58.23 13.44 -24.73
CA ARG A 686 -58.52 14.79 -24.27
C ARG A 686 -57.43 15.76 -24.61
N HIS A 687 -57.80 16.86 -25.33
CA HIS A 687 -56.87 17.95 -25.61
C HIS A 687 -56.78 18.89 -24.40
N CYS A 688 -55.56 19.25 -23.98
CA CYS A 688 -55.25 20.13 -22.89
C CYS A 688 -54.28 21.23 -23.35
N ASP A 689 -54.61 22.49 -23.03
CA ASP A 689 -53.78 23.68 -23.23
C ASP A 689 -53.19 24.21 -21.95
N LYS A 690 -53.48 23.56 -20.80
CA LYS A 690 -52.85 23.83 -19.51
C LYS A 690 -52.23 22.58 -18.93
N ARG A 691 -51.10 22.73 -18.29
CA ARG A 691 -50.32 21.62 -17.69
C ARG A 691 -51.07 20.91 -16.56
N VAL A 692 -51.86 21.65 -15.80
CA VAL A 692 -52.70 21.09 -14.71
C VAL A 692 -53.82 20.21 -15.29
N ASP A 693 -54.45 20.62 -16.38
CA ASP A 693 -55.48 19.83 -17.05
C ASP A 693 -54.90 18.52 -17.64
N ALA A 694 -53.69 18.62 -18.15
CA ALA A 694 -52.93 17.47 -18.64
C ALA A 694 -52.55 16.50 -17.53
N ALA A 695 -52.12 17.00 -16.36
CA ALA A 695 -51.84 16.18 -15.17
C ALA A 695 -53.11 15.45 -14.69
N ALA A 696 -54.25 16.17 -14.60
CA ALA A 696 -55.51 15.57 -14.25
C ALA A 696 -55.99 14.51 -15.27
N ALA A 697 -55.67 14.70 -16.56
CA ALA A 697 -55.97 13.71 -17.61
C ALA A 697 -55.08 12.46 -17.44
N LEU A 698 -53.80 12.64 -17.08
CA LEU A 698 -52.85 11.56 -16.84
C LEU A 698 -53.23 10.70 -15.63
N VAL A 699 -53.72 11.33 -14.56
CA VAL A 699 -54.23 10.61 -13.37
C VAL A 699 -55.49 9.79 -13.71
N ARG A 700 -56.43 10.34 -14.51
CA ARG A 700 -57.59 9.61 -15.00
C ARG A 700 -57.21 8.41 -15.88
N TRP A 701 -56.26 8.59 -16.77
CA TRP A 701 -55.72 7.50 -17.56
C TRP A 701 -55.08 6.43 -16.67
N ALA A 702 -54.26 6.81 -15.70
CA ALA A 702 -53.61 5.87 -14.76
C ALA A 702 -54.64 5.02 -13.98
N GLY A 703 -55.75 5.65 -13.58
CA GLY A 703 -56.87 4.95 -12.95
C GLY A 703 -57.53 3.91 -13.86
N SER A 704 -57.88 4.35 -15.10
CA SER A 704 -58.54 3.47 -16.10
C SER A 704 -57.62 2.34 -16.58
N ALA A 705 -56.31 2.61 -16.71
CA ALA A 705 -55.30 1.61 -17.10
C ALA A 705 -54.92 0.64 -15.98
N GLY A 706 -55.48 0.79 -14.78
CA GLY A 706 -55.19 -0.07 -13.64
C GLY A 706 -53.79 0.09 -13.06
N ILE A 707 -53.12 1.24 -13.28
CA ILE A 707 -51.73 1.51 -12.85
C ILE A 707 -51.61 1.41 -11.31
N HIS A 708 -52.65 1.85 -10.56
CA HIS A 708 -52.65 1.81 -9.11
C HIS A 708 -52.66 0.39 -8.53
N TYR A 709 -53.08 -0.61 -9.30
CA TYR A 709 -53.15 -2.02 -8.93
C TYR A 709 -52.00 -2.83 -9.54
N ALA A 710 -51.09 -2.20 -10.28
CA ALA A 710 -49.96 -2.92 -10.84
C ALA A 710 -49.08 -3.52 -9.76
N ARG A 711 -48.74 -4.80 -9.89
CA ARG A 711 -47.92 -5.54 -8.93
C ARG A 711 -46.46 -5.54 -9.29
N PRO A 712 -45.55 -5.50 -8.34
CA PRO A 712 -44.12 -5.69 -8.60
C PRO A 712 -43.84 -7.00 -9.33
N GLY A 713 -42.91 -6.99 -10.28
CA GLY A 713 -42.53 -8.15 -11.09
C GLY A 713 -43.37 -8.39 -12.35
N TYR A 714 -44.47 -7.62 -12.56
CA TYR A 714 -45.32 -7.71 -13.76
C TYR A 714 -45.19 -6.44 -14.62
N ASP A 715 -44.22 -6.44 -15.53
CA ASP A 715 -44.01 -5.35 -16.48
C ASP A 715 -45.04 -5.48 -17.61
N THR A 716 -45.82 -4.39 -17.88
CA THR A 716 -46.85 -4.40 -18.90
C THR A 716 -46.75 -3.17 -19.77
N THR A 717 -46.85 -3.34 -21.09
CA THR A 717 -46.97 -2.23 -22.06
C THR A 717 -48.41 -1.77 -22.07
N LYS A 718 -48.64 -0.47 -21.94
CA LYS A 718 -49.97 0.16 -21.93
C LYS A 718 -50.31 0.83 -23.28
N GLY A 719 -49.37 0.81 -24.24
CA GLY A 719 -49.54 1.37 -25.56
C GLY A 719 -49.45 2.90 -25.61
N ILE A 720 -50.06 3.48 -26.66
CA ILE A 720 -50.11 4.93 -26.90
C ILE A 720 -51.18 5.53 -25.99
N ILE A 721 -50.79 6.58 -25.24
CA ILE A 721 -51.68 7.24 -24.30
C ILE A 721 -52.03 8.67 -24.67
N GLY A 722 -51.31 9.24 -25.63
CA GLY A 722 -51.52 10.62 -26.06
C GLY A 722 -50.46 11.09 -27.04
N GLU A 723 -50.42 12.40 -27.22
CA GLU A 723 -49.51 13.10 -28.15
C GLU A 723 -49.06 14.43 -27.54
N ILE A 724 -47.80 14.76 -27.66
CA ILE A 724 -47.22 16.07 -27.31
C ILE A 724 -46.24 16.52 -28.38
N SER A 725 -46.39 17.78 -28.87
CA SER A 725 -45.50 18.36 -29.88
C SER A 725 -45.37 17.54 -31.17
N GLY A 726 -46.40 16.76 -31.55
CA GLY A 726 -46.36 15.87 -32.70
C GLY A 726 -45.69 14.52 -32.46
N PHE A 727 -45.39 14.17 -31.20
CA PHE A 727 -44.83 12.87 -30.79
C PHE A 727 -45.87 12.09 -29.99
N LEU A 728 -46.09 10.82 -30.37
CA LEU A 728 -46.97 9.92 -29.62
C LEU A 728 -46.33 9.56 -28.31
N ILE A 729 -47.07 9.62 -27.20
CA ILE A 729 -46.65 9.25 -25.87
C ILE A 729 -47.02 7.78 -25.65
N THR A 730 -46.00 6.95 -25.41
CA THR A 730 -46.18 5.53 -25.04
C THR A 730 -46.02 5.37 -23.54
N ALA A 731 -46.66 4.37 -22.96
CA ALA A 731 -46.53 4.07 -21.53
C ALA A 731 -46.33 2.56 -21.30
N ARG A 732 -45.46 2.23 -20.34
CA ARG A 732 -45.26 0.87 -19.84
C ARG A 732 -45.02 0.88 -18.31
N THR A 733 -45.46 -0.15 -17.61
CA THR A 733 -45.11 -0.33 -16.21
C THR A 733 -43.79 -1.10 -16.11
N ARG A 734 -42.93 -0.70 -15.21
CA ARG A 734 -41.69 -1.38 -14.86
C ARG A 734 -41.54 -1.50 -13.36
N THR A 735 -40.92 -2.59 -12.94
CA THR A 735 -40.55 -2.79 -11.54
C THR A 735 -39.03 -2.58 -11.39
N ASP A 736 -38.66 -1.76 -10.42
CA ASP A 736 -37.27 -1.51 -10.05
C ASP A 736 -37.19 -1.51 -8.53
N LEU A 737 -36.32 -2.36 -7.96
CA LEU A 737 -36.15 -2.53 -6.51
C LEU A 737 -37.49 -2.68 -5.74
N GLY A 738 -38.45 -3.47 -6.28
CA GLY A 738 -39.74 -3.71 -5.66
C GLY A 738 -40.75 -2.57 -5.80
N THR A 739 -40.35 -1.42 -6.38
CA THR A 739 -41.26 -0.28 -6.66
C THR A 739 -41.74 -0.32 -8.09
N VAL A 740 -43.03 -0.08 -8.30
CA VAL A 740 -43.62 0.00 -9.65
C VAL A 740 -43.57 1.44 -10.14
N PHE A 741 -42.93 1.61 -11.32
CA PHE A 741 -42.86 2.85 -12.04
C PHE A 741 -43.65 2.77 -13.32
N VAL A 742 -44.11 3.93 -13.80
CA VAL A 742 -44.61 4.10 -15.16
C VAL A 742 -43.51 4.81 -15.97
N GLU A 743 -43.10 4.17 -17.02
CA GLU A 743 -42.13 4.71 -17.95
C GLU A 743 -42.87 5.23 -19.19
N PHE A 744 -42.86 6.54 -19.39
CA PHE A 744 -43.39 7.21 -20.57
C PHE A 744 -42.28 7.37 -21.60
N GLY A 745 -42.54 6.97 -22.86
CA GLY A 745 -41.63 7.16 -23.97
C GLY A 745 -42.25 8.05 -25.02
N LEU A 746 -41.41 8.70 -25.83
CA LEU A 746 -41.82 9.47 -26.99
C LEU A 746 -41.47 8.69 -28.26
N GLU A 747 -42.48 8.44 -29.14
CA GLU A 747 -42.26 7.66 -30.33
C GLU A 747 -41.31 8.37 -31.30
N GLY A 748 -40.32 7.64 -31.79
CA GLY A 748 -39.27 8.16 -32.66
C GLY A 748 -38.15 8.92 -31.96
N ILE A 749 -38.14 8.99 -30.62
CA ILE A 749 -37.05 9.55 -29.82
C ILE A 749 -36.53 8.47 -28.82
N PRO A 750 -35.64 7.58 -29.28
CA PRO A 750 -35.04 6.60 -28.38
C PRO A 750 -34.42 7.27 -27.15
N ALA A 751 -34.47 6.64 -25.99
CA ALA A 751 -33.98 7.16 -24.71
C ALA A 751 -34.66 8.42 -24.16
N ALA A 752 -35.65 9.03 -24.86
CA ALA A 752 -36.48 10.11 -24.30
C ALA A 752 -37.58 9.50 -23.40
N THR A 753 -37.17 8.74 -22.39
CA THR A 753 -38.12 8.13 -21.44
C THR A 753 -38.19 8.95 -20.16
N VAL A 754 -39.36 8.99 -19.57
CA VAL A 754 -39.66 9.62 -18.27
C VAL A 754 -40.18 8.56 -17.31
N LYS A 755 -39.48 8.33 -16.25
CA LYS A 755 -39.81 7.32 -15.22
C LYS A 755 -40.49 8.02 -14.06
N VAL A 756 -41.75 7.64 -13.77
CA VAL A 756 -42.59 8.26 -12.73
C VAL A 756 -43.03 7.17 -11.75
N ASP A 757 -42.87 7.37 -10.45
CA ASP A 757 -43.45 6.47 -9.43
C ASP A 757 -44.99 6.50 -9.58
N ARG A 758 -45.61 5.31 -9.59
CA ARG A 758 -47.06 5.18 -9.68
C ARG A 758 -47.80 5.98 -8.62
N LYS A 759 -47.21 6.19 -7.44
CA LYS A 759 -47.82 6.97 -6.34
C LYS A 759 -47.99 8.46 -6.72
N LYS A 760 -47.12 8.99 -7.56
CA LYS A 760 -47.21 10.39 -8.04
C LYS A 760 -48.30 10.57 -9.11
N LEU A 761 -48.81 9.50 -9.70
CA LEU A 761 -49.93 9.55 -10.65
C LEU A 761 -51.28 9.49 -9.97
N THR A 762 -51.39 9.83 -8.68
CA THR A 762 -52.63 9.97 -7.94
C THR A 762 -53.01 11.42 -7.68
N ASP A 763 -52.08 12.36 -7.83
CA ASP A 763 -52.31 13.78 -7.59
C ASP A 763 -52.60 14.50 -8.91
N PRO A 764 -53.81 15.01 -9.11
CA PRO A 764 -54.17 15.73 -10.37
C PRO A 764 -53.53 17.09 -10.53
N GLU A 765 -52.88 17.64 -9.48
CA GLU A 765 -52.14 18.91 -9.53
C GLU A 765 -50.63 18.71 -9.77
N ASP A 766 -50.12 17.49 -9.67
CA ASP A 766 -48.67 17.18 -9.93
C ASP A 766 -48.37 17.23 -11.43
N ILE A 767 -47.89 18.36 -11.90
CA ILE A 767 -47.48 18.59 -13.29
C ILE A 767 -46.06 18.02 -13.60
N GLY A 768 -45.39 17.36 -12.66
CA GLY A 768 -43.99 16.93 -12.80
C GLY A 768 -43.74 16.00 -13.98
N ALA A 769 -44.60 15.00 -14.20
CA ALA A 769 -44.51 14.11 -15.36
C ALA A 769 -44.62 14.83 -16.70
N ILE A 770 -45.53 15.79 -16.78
CA ILE A 770 -45.75 16.60 -17.99
C ILE A 770 -44.53 17.47 -18.28
N ARG A 771 -44.01 18.18 -17.28
CA ARG A 771 -42.80 18.99 -17.41
C ARG A 771 -41.59 18.16 -17.83
N MET A 772 -41.46 16.94 -17.33
CA MET A 772 -40.37 16.04 -17.74
C MET A 772 -40.48 15.67 -19.23
N LEU A 773 -41.68 15.39 -19.74
CA LEU A 773 -41.90 15.14 -21.18
C LEU A 773 -41.56 16.37 -22.04
N GLU A 774 -42.00 17.56 -21.62
CA GLU A 774 -41.64 18.83 -22.30
C GLU A 774 -40.12 19.01 -22.34
N HIS A 775 -39.45 18.81 -21.18
CA HIS A 775 -38.00 18.97 -21.06
C HIS A 775 -37.25 17.99 -21.97
N ARG A 776 -37.73 16.75 -22.11
CA ARG A 776 -37.14 15.76 -23.02
C ARG A 776 -37.21 16.21 -24.48
N ILE A 777 -38.29 16.82 -24.89
CA ILE A 777 -38.44 17.36 -26.23
C ILE A 777 -37.56 18.60 -26.44
N ALA A 778 -37.61 19.55 -25.50
CA ALA A 778 -36.79 20.77 -25.55
C ALA A 778 -35.29 20.50 -25.58
N ASN A 779 -34.84 19.43 -24.94
CA ASN A 779 -33.42 19.05 -24.88
C ASN A 779 -32.92 18.18 -26.05
N LEU A 780 -33.76 17.98 -27.07
CA LEU A 780 -33.38 17.18 -28.23
C LEU A 780 -32.09 17.68 -28.95
N PRO A 781 -31.84 19.01 -29.12
CA PRO A 781 -30.59 19.49 -29.67
C PRO A 781 -29.37 19.10 -28.84
N SER A 782 -29.45 19.25 -27.51
CA SER A 782 -28.35 18.82 -26.60
C SER A 782 -28.14 17.32 -26.63
N LEU A 783 -29.20 16.53 -26.84
CA LEU A 783 -29.12 15.09 -26.96
C LEU A 783 -28.40 14.66 -28.24
N ILE A 784 -28.63 15.40 -29.35
CA ILE A 784 -27.90 15.20 -30.61
C ILE A 784 -26.42 15.47 -30.38
N GLU A 785 -26.07 16.65 -29.89
CA GLU A 785 -24.68 17.03 -29.63
C GLU A 785 -23.94 16.02 -28.70
N HIS A 786 -24.59 15.61 -27.61
CA HIS A 786 -24.06 14.63 -26.71
C HIS A 786 -23.83 13.25 -27.37
N THR A 787 -24.77 12.83 -28.23
CA THR A 787 -24.65 11.57 -28.98
C THR A 787 -23.52 11.63 -30.02
N GLU A 788 -23.34 12.77 -30.69
CA GLU A 788 -22.19 12.97 -31.58
C GLU A 788 -20.85 12.91 -30.85
N GLN A 789 -20.76 13.53 -29.66
CA GLN A 789 -19.58 13.45 -28.81
C GLN A 789 -19.30 11.99 -28.36
N GLN A 790 -20.33 11.23 -28.02
CA GLN A 790 -20.20 9.82 -27.68
C GLN A 790 -19.71 8.98 -28.87
N ILE A 791 -20.25 9.23 -30.08
CA ILE A 791 -19.79 8.55 -31.31
C ILE A 791 -18.30 8.86 -31.57
N ALA A 792 -17.90 10.11 -31.44
CA ALA A 792 -16.49 10.50 -31.61
C ALA A 792 -15.58 9.78 -30.61
N ALA A 793 -15.95 9.75 -29.31
CA ALA A 793 -15.19 9.09 -28.25
C ALA A 793 -15.09 7.57 -28.47
N GLU A 794 -16.20 6.89 -28.81
CA GLU A 794 -16.18 5.44 -29.08
C GLU A 794 -15.40 5.12 -30.36
N THR A 795 -15.45 5.98 -31.37
CA THR A 795 -14.67 5.81 -32.60
C THR A 795 -13.17 5.91 -32.33
N GLU A 796 -12.76 6.86 -31.50
CA GLU A 796 -11.36 7.01 -31.09
C GLU A 796 -10.89 5.84 -30.22
N ALA A 797 -11.70 5.41 -29.25
CA ALA A 797 -11.41 4.25 -28.41
C ALA A 797 -11.25 2.96 -29.23
N ARG A 798 -12.13 2.79 -30.25
CA ARG A 798 -12.03 1.67 -31.20
C ARG A 798 -10.74 1.74 -32.02
N ALA A 799 -10.39 2.91 -32.54
CA ALA A 799 -9.18 3.11 -33.34
C ALA A 799 -7.91 2.84 -32.51
N GLU A 800 -7.88 3.24 -31.23
CA GLU A 800 -6.80 2.92 -30.29
C GLU A 800 -6.69 1.43 -30.03
N ALA A 801 -7.82 0.74 -29.81
CA ALA A 801 -7.86 -0.70 -29.63
C ALA A 801 -7.32 -1.46 -30.86
N VAL A 802 -7.65 -1.00 -32.08
CA VAL A 802 -7.13 -1.56 -33.32
C VAL A 802 -5.64 -1.35 -33.47
N ARG A 803 -5.14 -0.14 -33.17
CA ARG A 803 -3.68 0.15 -33.16
C ARG A 803 -2.93 -0.75 -32.16
N SER A 804 -3.49 -0.91 -30.96
CA SER A 804 -2.92 -1.76 -29.90
C SER A 804 -2.93 -3.24 -30.27
N LEU A 805 -3.96 -3.71 -30.99
CA LEU A 805 -4.07 -5.09 -31.45
C LEU A 805 -3.01 -5.43 -32.52
N SER A 806 -2.62 -4.47 -33.35
CA SER A 806 -1.62 -4.66 -34.43
C SER A 806 -0.18 -4.58 -33.92
N ALA A 807 0.06 -4.12 -32.68
CA ALA A 807 1.41 -3.97 -32.12
C ALA A 807 2.07 -5.35 -31.85
N PRO A 808 3.34 -5.57 -32.27
CA PRO A 808 4.08 -6.79 -31.97
C PRO A 808 4.41 -6.87 -30.47
N PHE A 809 4.75 -8.08 -30.00
CA PHE A 809 5.20 -8.26 -28.61
C PHE A 809 6.53 -7.54 -28.39
N LYS A 810 6.52 -6.49 -27.56
CA LYS A 810 7.63 -5.57 -27.31
C LYS A 810 8.89 -6.24 -26.73
N HIS A 811 8.72 -7.34 -26.01
CA HIS A 811 9.81 -8.03 -25.30
C HIS A 811 10.21 -9.36 -25.93
N GLY A 812 9.94 -9.56 -27.21
CA GLY A 812 10.25 -10.81 -27.93
C GLY A 812 11.74 -11.14 -27.88
N ASP A 813 12.59 -10.17 -28.24
CA ASP A 813 14.06 -10.34 -28.25
C ASP A 813 14.61 -10.60 -26.83
N ALA A 814 14.12 -9.86 -25.83
CA ALA A 814 14.53 -10.04 -24.44
C ALA A 814 14.14 -11.44 -23.90
N LEU A 815 12.98 -11.98 -24.32
CA LEU A 815 12.56 -13.31 -23.95
C LEU A 815 13.48 -14.38 -24.54
N GLN A 816 13.88 -14.22 -25.79
CA GLN A 816 14.82 -15.12 -26.45
C GLN A 816 16.19 -15.09 -25.76
N GLU A 817 16.69 -13.90 -25.43
CA GLU A 817 17.96 -13.72 -24.71
C GLU A 817 17.92 -14.36 -23.31
N ALA A 818 16.83 -14.16 -22.56
CA ALA A 818 16.66 -14.75 -21.23
C ALA A 818 16.64 -16.27 -21.27
N ARG A 819 15.98 -16.87 -22.27
CA ARG A 819 15.99 -18.34 -22.48
C ARG A 819 17.39 -18.84 -22.79
N THR A 820 18.11 -18.20 -23.68
CA THR A 820 19.49 -18.56 -24.03
C THR A 820 20.44 -18.46 -22.84
N ASN A 821 20.26 -17.42 -22.00
CA ASN A 821 21.07 -17.27 -20.80
C ASN A 821 20.78 -18.38 -19.76
N LEU A 822 19.52 -18.76 -19.58
CA LEU A 822 19.14 -19.85 -18.69
C LEU A 822 19.73 -21.19 -19.16
N GLU A 823 19.65 -21.47 -20.47
CA GLU A 823 20.24 -22.67 -21.07
C GLU A 823 21.77 -22.72 -20.87
N ARG A 824 22.45 -21.58 -20.99
CA ARG A 824 23.89 -21.45 -20.75
C ARG A 824 24.25 -21.80 -19.31
N ILE A 825 23.50 -21.26 -18.32
CA ILE A 825 23.73 -21.52 -16.90
C ILE A 825 23.46 -22.99 -16.56
N ASP A 826 22.38 -23.56 -17.11
CA ASP A 826 22.05 -24.98 -16.92
C ASP A 826 23.13 -25.90 -17.52
N ALA A 827 23.70 -25.55 -18.64
CA ALA A 827 24.83 -26.27 -19.23
C ALA A 827 26.09 -26.22 -18.34
N GLN A 828 26.40 -25.05 -17.76
CA GLN A 828 27.52 -24.90 -16.81
C GLN A 828 27.32 -25.73 -15.54
N LEU A 829 26.12 -25.77 -14.98
CA LEU A 829 25.81 -26.59 -13.81
C LEU A 829 25.90 -28.09 -14.08
N ARG A 830 25.45 -28.53 -15.25
CA ARG A 830 25.62 -29.95 -15.69
C ARG A 830 27.09 -30.33 -15.84
N ALA A 831 27.90 -29.45 -16.42
CA ALA A 831 29.33 -29.68 -16.59
C ALA A 831 30.10 -29.78 -15.26
N MET A 832 29.56 -29.16 -14.18
CA MET A 832 30.12 -29.26 -12.83
C MET A 832 29.70 -30.54 -12.10
N THR A 833 28.59 -31.19 -12.52
CA THR A 833 28.04 -32.41 -11.90
C THR A 833 28.39 -33.69 -12.64
N GLU A 834 28.88 -33.62 -13.85
CA GLU A 834 29.38 -34.80 -14.56
C GLU A 834 30.71 -35.26 -13.94
N PRO A 835 30.84 -36.51 -13.49
CA PRO A 835 32.12 -37.04 -13.03
C PRO A 835 33.12 -36.96 -14.19
N LYS A 836 34.27 -36.37 -13.97
CA LYS A 836 35.40 -36.49 -14.91
C LYS A 836 35.74 -37.96 -15.02
N ASP A 837 35.50 -38.53 -16.20
CA ASP A 837 36.02 -39.85 -16.54
C ASP A 837 37.53 -39.86 -16.25
N PRO A 838 38.07 -40.86 -15.53
CA PRO A 838 39.49 -40.94 -15.33
C PRO A 838 40.15 -41.16 -16.69
N GLN A 839 41.11 -40.32 -17.04
CA GLN A 839 41.98 -40.52 -18.19
C GLN A 839 42.65 -41.89 -18.06
N PRO A 840 42.75 -42.71 -19.11
CA PRO A 840 43.45 -43.98 -19.07
C PRO A 840 44.95 -43.71 -18.87
N GLU A 841 45.51 -44.16 -17.73
CA GLU A 841 46.95 -44.29 -17.54
C GLU A 841 47.54 -45.26 -18.54
N ASN A 842 48.45 -44.79 -19.37
CA ASN A 842 49.33 -45.64 -20.20
C ASN A 842 50.25 -46.43 -19.30
N THR A 843 50.05 -47.74 -19.18
CA THR A 843 51.07 -48.70 -18.74
C THR A 843 51.25 -49.80 -19.79
N PRO A 844 52.51 -50.27 -20.00
CA PRO A 844 52.82 -51.10 -21.17
C PRO A 844 52.35 -52.54 -21.04
N THR A 845 52.08 -53.10 -22.20
CA THR A 845 51.72 -54.47 -22.49
C THR A 845 52.74 -55.50 -21.90
N ASP A 846 52.21 -56.47 -21.21
CA ASP A 846 52.80 -57.86 -21.20
C ASP A 846 51.65 -58.90 -21.19
N ASP A 847 51.58 -59.70 -22.25
CA ASP A 847 50.70 -60.85 -22.37
C ASP A 847 51.23 -62.03 -21.53
N PRO A 848 50.49 -62.91 -20.91
CA PRO A 848 50.03 -64.12 -21.61
C PRO A 848 48.72 -64.77 -21.15
N ALA A 849 48.06 -65.33 -22.21
CA ALA A 849 47.30 -66.60 -22.30
C ALA A 849 46.13 -66.96 -21.32
N PRO A 850 45.16 -67.73 -21.81
CA PRO A 850 43.76 -67.73 -21.35
C PRO A 850 43.50 -68.90 -20.36
N ILE A 851 42.57 -68.63 -19.40
CA ILE A 851 41.98 -69.67 -18.55
C ILE A 851 40.45 -69.58 -18.54
N THR A 852 39.86 -70.68 -18.86
CA THR A 852 38.51 -71.11 -19.00
C THR A 852 37.51 -70.70 -17.90
N LYS A 853 36.28 -70.51 -18.36
CA LYS A 853 35.01 -70.38 -17.60
C LYS A 853 34.64 -71.69 -16.88
N PRO A 854 33.94 -71.68 -15.77
CA PRO A 854 32.92 -72.67 -15.46
C PRO A 854 31.50 -72.10 -15.46
N ARG A 855 30.65 -72.94 -15.84
CA ARG A 855 29.24 -72.92 -16.14
C ARG A 855 28.39 -72.76 -14.84
N ILE A 856 27.33 -72.01 -14.95
CA ILE A 856 26.21 -71.89 -14.04
C ILE A 856 25.28 -73.06 -14.18
N ILE A 857 24.77 -73.57 -13.07
CA ILE A 857 23.64 -74.48 -13.01
C ILE A 857 22.51 -73.84 -12.26
N HIS A 858 21.35 -73.75 -12.94
CA HIS A 858 20.06 -73.32 -12.35
C HIS A 858 19.47 -74.42 -11.50
N THR A 859 18.85 -74.16 -10.40
CA THR A 859 17.70 -74.87 -9.85
C THR A 859 16.76 -73.90 -9.11
N GLY A 860 15.55 -73.72 -9.61
CA GLY A 860 14.34 -73.34 -8.85
C GLY A 860 13.52 -74.72 -8.75
N PRO A 861 12.24 -74.70 -8.39
CA PRO A 861 11.47 -73.86 -7.47
C PRO A 861 10.75 -74.69 -6.37
N ASP A 862 9.91 -74.07 -5.52
CA ASP A 862 8.62 -74.60 -4.98
C ASP A 862 8.02 -73.57 -4.07
N ALA A 863 6.87 -72.95 -4.36
CA ALA A 863 5.48 -73.33 -4.15
C ALA A 863 4.99 -73.20 -2.69
N ILE A 864 4.25 -72.13 -2.47
CA ILE A 864 2.97 -71.84 -1.77
C ILE A 864 2.50 -72.80 -0.67
N PRO A 865 1.80 -72.36 0.45
CA PRO A 865 0.46 -71.81 0.32
C PRO A 865 0.05 -70.76 1.35
N ALA A 866 -1.04 -70.14 0.96
CA ALA A 866 -1.88 -69.16 1.70
C ALA A 866 -2.62 -69.76 2.90
N THR A 867 -2.88 -68.99 3.93
CA THR A 867 -4.12 -69.16 4.72
C THR A 867 -4.64 -67.78 5.17
N ASP A 868 -5.89 -67.63 4.89
CA ASP A 868 -6.95 -66.72 5.18
C ASP A 868 -7.21 -66.64 6.69
N THR A 869 -7.62 -65.49 7.24
CA THR A 869 -8.81 -65.26 8.07
C THR A 869 -8.90 -63.86 8.61
N ARG A 870 -9.89 -63.16 8.15
CA ARG A 870 -10.98 -62.43 8.79
C ARG A 870 -10.82 -61.91 10.26
N GLY A 871 -11.15 -60.66 10.44
CA GLY A 871 -12.16 -60.36 11.40
C GLY A 871 -12.09 -59.11 12.23
N MET A 872 -12.97 -58.16 11.99
CA MET A 872 -13.78 -57.36 12.91
C MET A 872 -13.10 -56.22 13.74
N SER A 873 -13.46 -55.04 13.36
CA SER A 873 -14.28 -53.99 14.08
C SER A 873 -13.83 -53.50 15.45
N ARG A 874 -13.44 -52.27 15.56
CA ARG A 874 -14.24 -51.15 16.09
C ARG A 874 -13.64 -49.81 15.70
#